data_eceda64ab2e77ba97704c77bccb1d351
#
_entry.id   eceda64ab2e77ba97704c77bccb1d351
#
_cell.length_a   1.000
_cell.length_b   1.000
_cell.length_c   1.000
_cell.angle_alpha   90.00
_cell.angle_beta   90.00
_cell.angle_gamma   90.00
#
_symmetry.space_group_name_H-M   'P 1'
#
loop_
_entity.id
_entity.type
_entity.pdbx_description
1 polymer ?
#
loop_
_entity_poly.entity_id
_entity_poly.type
_entity_poly.pdbx_seq_one_letter_code
_entity_poly.pdbx_strand_id
1 'polypeptide(L)'
;MDASHVLKQYFGYDSFRKGQSDIIEAILQGQDALAIMPTGAGKSVCYQVPALLLPGITIVISPLISLMQDQVKSLNEAGINAAYINSTLSESQMYKALDYAANGKYKIIYVAPERLETMSFITFAKKADISMVTIDEAHCISQWGQDFRPSYLKIVDFIDSLSERPVVSAFTATATSEVKTDIECILKLKAPRVVVTGFDRKNLYYSVEHLSGKKKDAYIAGYIKEHMDESGIIYCATRKNVDKLYDELGSLGISVTKYHAGLDNETRKQNQDDFIYDRVQVVIATNAFGMGIDKSNVRYVIHYNMPQSMENYYQEAGRAGRDGGESQCIMLFSAQDVIIDKFLLDSKEFEGVEDEDRSIIKERDLHRLHTMEMYCKTTECLRNYILSYFGEKTGEPCGNCGNCNNEYEQIDMTADAKWVINCLAETHGRFGLSIVLGTLLGAKRARLKEVGALSYKSYGKLSDRKEAELRLLIDQMINAGYVIQTDGEYSVLRMGDISPLRDENTHVYIKKAKRTYAGELLNMAGQTGRKAASGNTSAATEGSNAASRTRKKSTDSLTAAGYELFELLRALRLVIAREEGMPPYIIFNDKTLIDMCEKLPVDSDTMLSVSGVGQNKLMKYGSRFTEEINKFVSEHPGVVTTLDI
;
A
#
# COMPACT_ATOMS: atom_id res chain seq x y z
N MET A 1 16.96 31.81 -6.77
CA MET A 1 15.77 31.23 -6.14
C MET A 1 16.28 30.04 -5.35
N ASP A 2 15.93 29.89 -4.08
CA ASP A 2 16.32 28.73 -3.29
C ASP A 2 15.25 27.63 -3.30
N ALA A 3 15.57 26.44 -2.78
CA ALA A 3 14.68 25.30 -2.80
C ALA A 3 13.39 25.52 -2.00
N SER A 4 13.45 26.28 -0.89
CA SER A 4 12.28 26.57 -0.05
C SER A 4 11.31 27.51 -0.76
N HIS A 5 11.85 28.50 -1.50
CA HIS A 5 11.03 29.39 -2.31
C HIS A 5 10.31 28.62 -3.45
N VAL A 6 11.01 27.71 -4.14
CA VAL A 6 10.39 26.84 -5.17
C VAL A 6 9.29 25.97 -4.56
N LEU A 7 9.54 25.39 -3.37
CA LEU A 7 8.55 24.58 -2.66
C LEU A 7 7.28 25.39 -2.36
N LYS A 8 7.42 26.61 -1.84
CA LYS A 8 6.28 27.46 -1.52
C LYS A 8 5.56 27.93 -2.79
N GLN A 9 6.30 28.42 -3.78
CA GLN A 9 5.74 29.02 -5.00
C GLN A 9 4.92 28.01 -5.83
N TYR A 10 5.46 26.81 -6.08
CA TYR A 10 4.84 25.86 -7.00
C TYR A 10 3.97 24.80 -6.29
N PHE A 11 4.35 24.39 -5.07
CA PHE A 11 3.70 23.32 -4.35
C PHE A 11 2.87 23.78 -3.15
N GLY A 12 3.06 25.05 -2.71
CA GLY A 12 2.29 25.65 -1.62
C GLY A 12 2.65 25.14 -0.21
N TYR A 13 3.82 24.53 -0.04
CA TYR A 13 4.28 24.04 1.27
C TYR A 13 5.36 24.97 1.86
N ASP A 14 5.26 25.22 3.18
CA ASP A 14 6.19 26.12 3.89
C ASP A 14 7.51 25.47 4.29
N SER A 15 7.53 24.14 4.39
CA SER A 15 8.71 23.40 4.82
C SER A 15 8.79 22.00 4.19
N PHE A 16 10.02 21.53 4.04
CA PHE A 16 10.28 20.15 3.62
C PHE A 16 9.95 19.17 4.73
N ARG A 17 9.47 17.99 4.35
CA ARG A 17 9.31 16.86 5.26
C ARG A 17 10.69 16.26 5.59
N LYS A 18 10.74 15.45 6.65
CA LYS A 18 11.96 14.75 7.10
C LYS A 18 12.63 14.02 5.93
N GLY A 19 13.92 14.29 5.71
CA GLY A 19 14.76 13.67 4.70
C GLY A 19 14.62 14.24 3.28
N GLN A 20 13.63 15.11 2.99
CA GLN A 20 13.50 15.73 1.67
C GLN A 20 14.61 16.76 1.42
N SER A 21 14.91 17.63 2.39
CA SER A 21 15.98 18.61 2.28
C SER A 21 17.34 17.97 2.00
N ASP A 22 17.67 16.89 2.71
CA ASP A 22 18.94 16.18 2.55
C ASP A 22 19.17 15.67 1.12
N ILE A 23 18.12 15.13 0.49
CA ILE A 23 18.16 14.63 -0.90
C ILE A 23 18.25 15.81 -1.89
N ILE A 24 17.45 16.84 -1.68
CA ILE A 24 17.41 18.03 -2.56
C ILE A 24 18.77 18.72 -2.55
N GLU A 25 19.37 18.93 -1.38
CA GLU A 25 20.69 19.55 -1.23
C GLU A 25 21.78 18.72 -1.90
N ALA A 26 21.79 17.39 -1.72
CA ALA A 26 22.76 16.51 -2.35
C ALA A 26 22.67 16.60 -3.89
N ILE A 27 21.46 16.55 -4.46
CA ILE A 27 21.26 16.70 -5.91
C ILE A 27 21.75 18.05 -6.41
N LEU A 28 21.44 19.15 -5.70
CA LEU A 28 21.86 20.50 -6.09
C LEU A 28 23.38 20.70 -5.98
N GLN A 29 24.06 19.92 -5.13
CA GLN A 29 25.53 19.88 -5.03
C GLN A 29 26.19 18.97 -6.07
N GLY A 30 25.41 18.35 -6.97
CA GLY A 30 25.91 17.44 -8.00
C GLY A 30 26.21 16.03 -7.49
N GLN A 31 25.73 15.66 -6.31
CA GLN A 31 25.90 14.33 -5.73
C GLN A 31 24.73 13.41 -6.14
N ASP A 32 25.05 12.16 -6.47
CA ASP A 32 24.01 11.14 -6.68
C ASP A 32 23.21 10.88 -5.40
N ALA A 33 21.95 10.46 -5.54
CA ALA A 33 21.06 10.27 -4.40
C ALA A 33 20.25 8.98 -4.50
N LEU A 34 20.02 8.33 -3.35
CA LEU A 34 19.08 7.23 -3.20
C LEU A 34 18.13 7.52 -2.04
N ALA A 35 16.83 7.61 -2.35
CA ALA A 35 15.79 7.87 -1.37
C ALA A 35 14.85 6.67 -1.23
N ILE A 36 14.81 6.08 -0.04
CA ILE A 36 13.85 5.04 0.35
C ILE A 36 12.84 5.70 1.29
N MET A 37 11.66 5.99 0.76
CA MET A 37 10.64 6.77 1.45
C MET A 37 9.25 6.14 1.22
N PRO A 38 8.40 6.01 2.25
CA PRO A 38 7.09 5.39 2.11
C PRO A 38 6.20 6.14 1.10
N THR A 39 5.17 5.45 0.63
CA THR A 39 4.12 6.09 -0.19
C THR A 39 3.49 7.25 0.58
N GLY A 40 3.28 8.39 -0.09
CA GLY A 40 2.76 9.61 0.55
C GLY A 40 3.79 10.47 1.29
N ALA A 41 5.07 10.05 1.37
CA ALA A 41 6.13 10.88 1.96
C ALA A 41 6.56 12.07 1.07
N GLY A 42 6.07 12.13 -0.16
CA GLY A 42 6.40 13.22 -1.10
C GLY A 42 7.71 13.00 -1.86
N LYS A 43 8.01 11.77 -2.29
CA LYS A 43 9.17 11.42 -3.11
C LYS A 43 9.32 12.32 -4.34
N SER A 44 8.21 12.61 -5.03
CA SER A 44 8.23 13.42 -6.26
C SER A 44 8.80 14.83 -6.04
N VAL A 45 8.51 15.46 -4.91
CA VAL A 45 9.04 16.81 -4.58
C VAL A 45 10.56 16.79 -4.49
N CYS A 46 11.18 15.67 -4.04
CA CYS A 46 12.62 15.53 -3.88
C CYS A 46 13.42 15.65 -5.20
N TYR A 47 12.79 15.32 -6.33
CA TYR A 47 13.44 15.51 -7.63
C TYR A 47 12.80 16.64 -8.45
N GLN A 48 11.53 16.98 -8.22
CA GLN A 48 10.86 18.07 -8.93
C GLN A 48 11.42 19.44 -8.53
N VAL A 49 11.72 19.66 -7.24
CA VAL A 49 12.32 20.92 -6.77
C VAL A 49 13.72 21.14 -7.36
N PRO A 50 14.68 20.19 -7.28
CA PRO A 50 15.97 20.36 -7.94
C PRO A 50 15.86 20.52 -9.45
N ALA A 51 14.93 19.81 -10.11
CA ALA A 51 14.73 19.93 -11.55
C ALA A 51 14.42 21.37 -11.99
N LEU A 52 13.75 22.16 -11.16
CA LEU A 52 13.44 23.56 -11.44
C LEU A 52 14.63 24.49 -11.21
N LEU A 53 15.59 24.09 -10.37
CA LEU A 53 16.77 24.89 -10.01
C LEU A 53 17.99 24.56 -10.87
N LEU A 54 18.10 23.33 -11.36
CA LEU A 54 19.17 22.90 -12.25
C LEU A 54 19.04 23.55 -13.63
N PRO A 55 20.14 23.77 -14.37
CA PRO A 55 20.11 24.53 -15.63
C PRO A 55 19.39 23.78 -16.76
N GLY A 56 19.67 22.51 -16.98
CA GLY A 56 19.18 21.72 -18.09
C GLY A 56 17.82 21.05 -17.86
N ILE A 57 17.63 19.91 -18.51
CA ILE A 57 16.42 19.10 -18.44
C ILE A 57 16.62 17.97 -17.43
N THR A 58 15.56 17.62 -16.72
CA THR A 58 15.49 16.41 -15.89
C THR A 58 14.71 15.33 -16.61
N ILE A 59 15.33 14.17 -16.80
CA ILE A 59 14.66 12.95 -17.31
C ILE A 59 14.23 12.10 -16.11
N VAL A 60 12.93 11.81 -16.00
CA VAL A 60 12.37 10.93 -14.98
C VAL A 60 11.94 9.62 -15.62
N ILE A 61 12.62 8.53 -15.28
CA ILE A 61 12.31 7.20 -15.77
C ILE A 61 11.30 6.57 -14.80
N SER A 62 10.12 6.22 -15.32
CA SER A 62 9.03 5.64 -14.53
C SER A 62 8.40 4.46 -15.27
N PRO A 63 8.00 3.37 -14.56
CA PRO A 63 7.49 2.17 -15.20
C PRO A 63 6.01 2.26 -15.59
N LEU A 64 5.33 3.35 -15.25
CA LEU A 64 3.86 3.42 -15.23
C LEU A 64 3.34 4.60 -16.03
N ILE A 65 2.65 4.29 -17.12
CA ILE A 65 2.08 5.29 -18.04
C ILE A 65 1.07 6.21 -17.34
N SER A 66 0.17 5.65 -16.53
CA SER A 66 -0.83 6.41 -15.80
C SER A 66 -0.21 7.39 -14.80
N LEU A 67 0.80 6.93 -14.04
CA LEU A 67 1.53 7.78 -13.09
C LEU A 67 2.24 8.94 -13.82
N MET A 68 2.89 8.68 -14.95
CA MET A 68 3.53 9.73 -15.75
C MET A 68 2.51 10.79 -16.19
N GLN A 69 1.33 10.36 -16.67
CA GLN A 69 0.27 11.27 -17.11
C GLN A 69 -0.25 12.13 -15.96
N ASP A 70 -0.49 11.55 -14.79
CA ASP A 70 -0.98 12.26 -13.60
C ASP A 70 0.08 13.24 -13.06
N GLN A 71 1.36 12.83 -13.00
CA GLN A 71 2.46 13.70 -12.59
C GLN A 71 2.64 14.88 -13.55
N VAL A 72 2.64 14.63 -14.86
CA VAL A 72 2.77 15.70 -15.87
C VAL A 72 1.59 16.65 -15.81
N LYS A 73 0.37 16.14 -15.65
CA LYS A 73 -0.83 16.98 -15.51
C LYS A 73 -0.73 17.86 -14.26
N SER A 74 -0.34 17.28 -13.12
CA SER A 74 -0.17 18.01 -11.86
C SER A 74 0.92 19.10 -11.95
N LEU A 75 2.04 18.82 -12.61
CA LEU A 75 3.12 19.79 -12.82
C LEU A 75 2.68 20.95 -13.72
N ASN A 76 2.02 20.64 -14.84
CA ASN A 76 1.52 21.68 -15.74
C ASN A 76 0.48 22.57 -15.06
N GLU A 77 -0.38 22.01 -14.20
CA GLU A 77 -1.31 22.78 -13.37
C GLU A 77 -0.59 23.66 -12.34
N ALA A 78 0.53 23.21 -11.80
CA ALA A 78 1.37 24.02 -10.94
C ALA A 78 2.17 25.10 -11.71
N GLY A 79 2.09 25.13 -13.05
CA GLY A 79 2.82 26.07 -13.91
C GLY A 79 4.23 25.61 -14.27
N ILE A 80 4.53 24.33 -14.10
CA ILE A 80 5.81 23.72 -14.45
C ILE A 80 5.64 22.97 -15.77
N ASN A 81 6.34 23.41 -16.81
CA ASN A 81 6.27 22.76 -18.11
C ASN A 81 6.90 21.36 -18.07
N ALA A 82 6.08 20.33 -18.15
CA ALA A 82 6.48 18.94 -18.15
C ALA A 82 5.82 18.17 -19.33
N ALA A 83 6.47 17.11 -19.77
CA ALA A 83 5.95 16.21 -20.80
C ALA A 83 6.20 14.75 -20.43
N TYR A 84 5.53 13.83 -21.14
CA TYR A 84 5.83 12.39 -21.04
C TYR A 84 6.09 11.78 -22.42
N ILE A 85 6.93 10.75 -22.46
CA ILE A 85 7.26 9.97 -23.65
C ILE A 85 7.05 8.49 -23.32
N ASN A 86 5.98 7.91 -23.85
CA ASN A 86 5.61 6.51 -23.61
C ASN A 86 5.00 5.87 -24.88
N SER A 87 4.49 4.66 -24.77
CA SER A 87 3.93 3.90 -25.89
C SER A 87 2.57 4.40 -26.41
N THR A 88 1.89 5.28 -25.67
CA THR A 88 0.58 5.81 -26.09
C THR A 88 0.69 6.96 -27.07
N LEU A 89 1.88 7.55 -27.22
CA LEU A 89 2.12 8.63 -28.19
C LEU A 89 2.29 8.09 -29.60
N SER A 90 1.63 8.72 -30.56
CA SER A 90 1.95 8.51 -31.97
C SER A 90 3.36 9.02 -32.31
N GLU A 91 3.96 8.53 -33.40
CA GLU A 91 5.29 8.99 -33.83
C GLU A 91 5.34 10.52 -34.02
N SER A 92 4.30 11.12 -34.59
CA SER A 92 4.24 12.57 -34.80
C SER A 92 4.16 13.35 -33.47
N GLN A 93 3.44 12.82 -32.49
CA GLN A 93 3.38 13.42 -31.15
C GLN A 93 4.72 13.29 -30.43
N MET A 94 5.38 12.14 -30.54
CA MET A 94 6.70 11.91 -29.97
C MET A 94 7.74 12.87 -30.57
N TYR A 95 7.78 13.01 -31.93
CA TYR A 95 8.70 13.96 -32.56
C TYR A 95 8.47 15.41 -32.12
N LYS A 96 7.21 15.85 -31.99
CA LYS A 96 6.87 17.17 -31.47
C LYS A 96 7.32 17.36 -30.04
N ALA A 97 7.13 16.34 -29.18
CA ALA A 97 7.56 16.41 -27.78
C ALA A 97 9.08 16.52 -27.67
N LEU A 98 9.83 15.74 -28.48
CA LEU A 98 11.30 15.81 -28.52
C LEU A 98 11.81 17.14 -29.08
N ASP A 99 11.16 17.69 -30.12
CA ASP A 99 11.52 19.00 -30.68
C ASP A 99 11.30 20.13 -29.65
N TYR A 100 10.17 20.13 -28.98
CA TYR A 100 9.90 21.07 -27.89
C TYR A 100 10.88 20.93 -26.73
N ALA A 101 11.29 19.70 -26.41
CA ALA A 101 12.29 19.43 -25.40
C ALA A 101 13.67 19.97 -25.80
N ALA A 102 14.09 19.74 -27.06
CA ALA A 102 15.35 20.26 -27.60
C ALA A 102 15.39 21.80 -27.60
N ASN A 103 14.24 22.45 -27.71
CA ASN A 103 14.11 23.91 -27.64
C ASN A 103 13.89 24.44 -26.21
N GLY A 104 14.15 23.62 -25.17
CA GLY A 104 14.10 24.02 -23.76
C GLY A 104 12.70 24.34 -23.22
N LYS A 105 11.63 23.86 -23.89
CA LYS A 105 10.25 24.13 -23.46
C LYS A 105 9.87 23.39 -22.18
N TYR A 106 10.50 22.23 -21.93
CA TYR A 106 10.21 21.39 -20.78
C TYR A 106 11.37 21.35 -19.79
N LYS A 107 11.05 21.43 -18.50
CA LYS A 107 12.01 21.24 -17.41
C LYS A 107 12.11 19.79 -16.98
N ILE A 108 10.99 19.06 -17.08
CA ILE A 108 10.88 17.67 -16.61
C ILE A 108 10.23 16.85 -17.72
N ILE A 109 10.87 15.74 -18.07
CA ILE A 109 10.35 14.80 -19.06
C ILE A 109 10.28 13.41 -18.44
N TYR A 110 9.08 12.87 -18.31
CA TYR A 110 8.84 11.49 -17.89
C TYR A 110 8.99 10.55 -19.08
N VAL A 111 9.73 9.45 -18.89
CA VAL A 111 10.04 8.52 -19.98
C VAL A 111 9.80 7.08 -19.50
N ALA A 112 9.12 6.30 -20.32
CA ALA A 112 9.02 4.85 -20.12
C ALA A 112 10.38 4.18 -20.44
N PRO A 113 10.86 3.22 -19.63
CA PRO A 113 12.18 2.63 -19.80
C PRO A 113 12.39 2.02 -21.20
N GLU A 114 11.34 1.49 -21.82
CA GLU A 114 11.39 0.91 -23.18
C GLU A 114 11.68 1.96 -24.27
N ARG A 115 11.52 3.25 -23.98
CA ARG A 115 11.81 4.34 -24.92
C ARG A 115 13.25 4.79 -24.92
N LEU A 116 14.02 4.44 -23.89
CA LEU A 116 15.42 4.82 -23.75
C LEU A 116 16.31 4.27 -24.87
N GLU A 117 15.95 3.11 -25.46
CA GLU A 117 16.68 2.47 -26.55
C GLU A 117 16.25 2.95 -27.95
N THR A 118 15.22 3.79 -28.06
CA THR A 118 14.78 4.26 -29.40
C THR A 118 15.75 5.27 -29.99
N MET A 119 16.08 5.11 -31.28
CA MET A 119 17.06 5.97 -31.96
C MET A 119 16.69 7.46 -31.89
N SER A 120 15.40 7.78 -31.95
CA SER A 120 14.90 9.16 -31.84
C SER A 120 15.19 9.76 -30.48
N PHE A 121 14.96 9.00 -29.39
CA PHE A 121 15.22 9.44 -28.02
C PHE A 121 16.72 9.54 -27.73
N ILE A 122 17.53 8.56 -28.14
CA ILE A 122 19.00 8.60 -27.98
C ILE A 122 19.59 9.81 -28.72
N THR A 123 19.13 10.07 -29.97
CA THR A 123 19.61 11.20 -30.75
C THR A 123 19.28 12.54 -30.10
N PHE A 124 18.10 12.66 -29.51
CA PHE A 124 17.69 13.81 -28.72
C PHE A 124 18.57 13.94 -27.47
N ALA A 125 18.68 12.86 -26.67
CA ALA A 125 19.37 12.88 -25.39
C ALA A 125 20.86 13.24 -25.50
N LYS A 126 21.54 12.80 -26.58
CA LYS A 126 22.95 13.16 -26.87
C LYS A 126 23.16 14.64 -27.16
N LYS A 127 22.13 15.37 -27.55
CA LYS A 127 22.20 16.80 -27.90
C LYS A 127 21.61 17.70 -26.80
N ALA A 128 20.75 17.12 -25.96
CA ALA A 128 20.09 17.87 -24.89
C ALA A 128 21.03 18.09 -23.71
N ASP A 129 20.92 19.23 -23.06
CA ASP A 129 21.56 19.50 -21.77
C ASP A 129 20.74 18.80 -20.67
N ILE A 130 21.15 17.57 -20.29
CA ILE A 130 20.50 16.77 -19.26
C ILE A 130 21.25 16.93 -17.95
N SER A 131 20.69 17.68 -17.02
CA SER A 131 21.30 17.93 -15.72
C SER A 131 21.06 16.81 -14.70
N MET A 132 19.94 16.08 -14.81
CA MET A 132 19.60 15.01 -13.88
C MET A 132 18.83 13.89 -14.57
N VAL A 133 19.14 12.65 -14.19
CA VAL A 133 18.33 11.44 -14.49
C VAL A 133 17.79 10.89 -13.18
N THR A 134 16.48 10.83 -13.07
CA THR A 134 15.75 10.31 -11.92
C THR A 134 15.13 8.97 -12.24
N ILE A 135 15.34 7.99 -11.39
CA ILE A 135 14.73 6.65 -11.51
C ILE A 135 13.63 6.52 -10.45
N ASP A 136 12.39 6.58 -10.89
CA ASP A 136 11.24 6.31 -10.03
C ASP A 136 10.96 4.81 -9.96
N GLU A 137 10.42 4.34 -8.84
CA GLU A 137 10.25 2.92 -8.51
C GLU A 137 11.53 2.11 -8.77
N ALA A 138 12.67 2.62 -8.28
CA ALA A 138 14.00 2.06 -8.54
C ALA A 138 14.16 0.59 -8.13
N HIS A 139 13.29 0.06 -7.25
CA HIS A 139 13.27 -1.37 -6.91
C HIS A 139 13.02 -2.28 -8.13
N CYS A 140 12.45 -1.74 -9.22
CA CYS A 140 12.25 -2.49 -10.47
C CYS A 140 13.56 -2.92 -11.15
N ILE A 141 14.71 -2.34 -10.77
CA ILE A 141 16.02 -2.70 -11.35
C ILE A 141 16.58 -3.98 -10.74
N SER A 142 16.19 -4.30 -9.52
CA SER A 142 16.73 -5.43 -8.75
C SER A 142 15.94 -6.70 -9.02
N GLN A 143 16.61 -7.78 -9.31
CA GLN A 143 16.00 -9.12 -9.35
C GLN A 143 15.42 -9.51 -7.97
N TRP A 144 15.93 -8.93 -6.90
CA TRP A 144 15.40 -9.05 -5.54
C TRP A 144 14.22 -8.11 -5.27
N GLY A 145 13.88 -7.24 -6.21
CA GLY A 145 12.69 -6.38 -6.15
C GLY A 145 11.39 -7.16 -6.40
N GLN A 146 10.27 -6.62 -5.95
CA GLN A 146 8.95 -7.25 -6.08
C GLN A 146 8.39 -7.20 -7.53
N ASP A 147 8.82 -6.22 -8.33
CA ASP A 147 8.39 -5.97 -9.71
C ASP A 147 9.61 -5.77 -10.61
N PHE A 148 10.46 -6.81 -10.68
CA PHE A 148 11.64 -6.76 -11.53
C PHE A 148 11.26 -6.56 -12.99
N ARG A 149 11.89 -5.57 -13.63
CA ARG A 149 11.68 -5.24 -15.05
C ARG A 149 13.01 -5.22 -15.81
N PRO A 150 13.22 -6.16 -16.74
CA PRO A 150 14.46 -6.21 -17.53
C PRO A 150 14.78 -4.89 -18.25
N SER A 151 13.76 -4.11 -18.66
CA SER A 151 13.94 -2.80 -19.28
C SER A 151 14.65 -1.78 -18.37
N TYR A 152 14.59 -1.94 -17.04
CA TYR A 152 15.31 -1.08 -16.09
C TYR A 152 16.83 -1.29 -16.13
N LEU A 153 17.32 -2.46 -16.51
CA LEU A 153 18.75 -2.71 -16.66
C LEU A 153 19.36 -1.84 -17.78
N LYS A 154 18.55 -1.42 -18.77
CA LYS A 154 18.97 -0.55 -19.88
C LYS A 154 19.19 0.92 -19.47
N ILE A 155 18.76 1.30 -18.28
CA ILE A 155 18.95 2.67 -17.77
C ILE A 155 20.44 3.02 -17.68
N VAL A 156 21.26 2.06 -17.29
CA VAL A 156 22.71 2.27 -17.16
C VAL A 156 23.35 2.52 -18.52
N ASP A 157 23.01 1.72 -19.52
CA ASP A 157 23.49 1.87 -20.90
C ASP A 157 23.08 3.25 -21.45
N PHE A 158 21.87 3.68 -21.13
CA PHE A 158 21.39 5.01 -21.51
C PHE A 158 22.23 6.12 -20.85
N ILE A 159 22.46 6.06 -19.52
CA ILE A 159 23.27 7.06 -18.79
C ILE A 159 24.70 7.08 -19.32
N ASP A 160 25.31 5.91 -19.57
CA ASP A 160 26.65 5.80 -20.10
C ASP A 160 26.78 6.30 -21.55
N SER A 161 25.65 6.37 -22.29
CA SER A 161 25.61 6.91 -23.68
C SER A 161 25.56 8.42 -23.79
N LEU A 162 25.30 9.13 -22.67
CA LEU A 162 25.20 10.59 -22.65
C LEU A 162 26.58 11.24 -22.77
N SER A 163 26.65 12.43 -23.38
CA SER A 163 27.90 13.18 -23.58
C SER A 163 28.58 13.57 -22.27
N GLU A 164 27.75 13.94 -21.28
CA GLU A 164 28.16 14.23 -19.92
C GLU A 164 27.26 13.44 -18.96
N ARG A 165 27.88 12.85 -17.92
CA ARG A 165 27.08 12.09 -16.93
C ARG A 165 26.31 13.04 -16.04
N PRO A 166 24.98 13.01 -16.06
CA PRO A 166 24.15 13.83 -15.18
C PRO A 166 24.19 13.34 -13.73
N VAL A 167 23.62 14.11 -12.82
CA VAL A 167 23.31 13.63 -11.46
C VAL A 167 22.27 12.51 -11.59
N VAL A 168 22.51 11.37 -10.91
CA VAL A 168 21.59 10.23 -10.89
C VAL A 168 20.90 10.15 -9.54
N SER A 169 19.57 10.18 -9.56
CA SER A 169 18.78 10.05 -8.35
C SER A 169 17.77 8.89 -8.45
N ALA A 170 17.71 8.05 -7.44
CA ALA A 170 16.87 6.87 -7.40
C ALA A 170 15.86 6.94 -6.24
N PHE A 171 14.60 6.61 -6.52
CA PHE A 171 13.51 6.70 -5.55
C PHE A 171 12.71 5.41 -5.51
N THR A 172 12.40 4.92 -4.31
CA THR A 172 11.49 3.80 -4.11
C THR A 172 10.74 3.91 -2.78
N ALA A 173 9.58 3.26 -2.70
CA ALA A 173 8.84 3.13 -1.46
C ALA A 173 9.23 1.91 -0.64
N THR A 174 9.72 0.87 -1.30
CA THR A 174 9.99 -0.45 -0.74
C THR A 174 11.36 -0.92 -1.19
N ALA A 175 12.27 -1.10 -0.25
CA ALA A 175 13.55 -1.74 -0.50
C ALA A 175 14.05 -2.40 0.78
N THR A 176 14.35 -3.69 0.70
CA THR A 176 15.15 -4.40 1.70
C THR A 176 16.63 -3.99 1.57
N SER A 177 17.49 -4.46 2.48
CA SER A 177 18.92 -4.19 2.41
C SER A 177 19.56 -4.70 1.12
N GLU A 178 19.10 -5.84 0.63
CA GLU A 178 19.57 -6.46 -0.63
C GLU A 178 19.17 -5.59 -1.83
N VAL A 179 17.90 -5.21 -1.92
CA VAL A 179 17.39 -4.34 -3.00
C VAL A 179 18.08 -2.99 -3.02
N LYS A 180 18.35 -2.41 -1.84
CA LYS A 180 19.12 -1.17 -1.72
C LYS A 180 20.51 -1.32 -2.31
N THR A 181 21.24 -2.37 -1.94
CA THR A 181 22.60 -2.64 -2.45
C THR A 181 22.58 -2.84 -3.96
N ASP A 182 21.61 -3.58 -4.50
CA ASP A 182 21.45 -3.77 -5.93
C ASP A 182 21.24 -2.44 -6.67
N ILE A 183 20.36 -1.57 -6.16
CA ILE A 183 20.12 -0.26 -6.77
C ILE A 183 21.42 0.54 -6.85
N GLU A 184 22.19 0.60 -5.76
CA GLU A 184 23.46 1.33 -5.71
C GLU A 184 24.48 0.76 -6.73
N CYS A 185 24.62 -0.57 -6.76
CA CYS A 185 25.59 -1.26 -7.62
C CYS A 185 25.19 -1.22 -9.10
N ILE A 186 23.94 -1.58 -9.43
CA ILE A 186 23.50 -1.69 -10.82
C ILE A 186 23.43 -0.31 -11.46
N LEU A 187 22.89 0.71 -10.78
CA LEU A 187 22.87 2.09 -11.30
C LEU A 187 24.24 2.78 -11.28
N LYS A 188 25.30 2.12 -10.77
CA LYS A 188 26.64 2.68 -10.63
C LYS A 188 26.60 4.07 -9.97
N LEU A 189 25.85 4.20 -8.86
CA LEU A 189 25.73 5.47 -8.15
C LEU A 189 27.08 5.88 -7.56
N LYS A 190 27.47 7.15 -7.76
CA LYS A 190 28.77 7.69 -7.32
C LYS A 190 28.62 8.33 -5.94
N ALA A 191 29.15 7.66 -4.90
CA ALA A 191 29.09 8.12 -3.51
C ALA A 191 27.71 8.74 -3.16
N PRO A 192 26.61 8.00 -3.33
CA PRO A 192 25.27 8.58 -3.24
C PRO A 192 24.94 9.07 -1.84
N ARG A 193 24.18 10.15 -1.74
CA ARG A 193 23.46 10.47 -0.51
C ARG A 193 22.31 9.50 -0.34
N VAL A 194 22.39 8.62 0.63
CA VAL A 194 21.33 7.65 0.94
C VAL A 194 20.48 8.16 2.07
N VAL A 195 19.18 8.27 1.85
CA VAL A 195 18.20 8.67 2.86
C VAL A 195 17.10 7.62 2.96
N VAL A 196 16.94 7.06 4.16
CA VAL A 196 15.84 6.15 4.52
C VAL A 196 15.02 6.87 5.60
N THR A 197 13.79 7.27 5.27
CA THR A 197 12.95 8.03 6.21
C THR A 197 12.15 7.17 7.17
N GLY A 198 12.21 5.87 6.98
CA GLY A 198 11.45 4.86 7.71
C GLY A 198 10.20 4.40 6.98
N PHE A 199 9.63 3.29 7.46
CA PHE A 199 8.44 2.65 6.87
C PHE A 199 7.20 2.82 7.74
N ASP A 200 7.31 3.46 8.91
CA ASP A 200 6.18 3.62 9.83
C ASP A 200 5.15 4.64 9.30
N ARG A 201 3.95 4.16 9.09
CA ARG A 201 2.76 4.93 8.73
C ARG A 201 1.80 4.95 9.95
N LYS A 202 2.05 5.87 10.88
CA LYS A 202 1.32 5.95 12.17
C LYS A 202 -0.19 6.10 12.02
N ASN A 203 -0.63 6.72 10.95
CA ASN A 203 -2.05 6.94 10.64
C ASN A 203 -2.77 5.70 10.08
N LEU A 204 -2.06 4.60 9.79
CA LEU A 204 -2.68 3.37 9.29
C LEU A 204 -2.93 2.40 10.44
N TYR A 205 -4.14 1.88 10.53
CA TYR A 205 -4.50 0.79 11.43
C TYR A 205 -4.50 -0.52 10.65
N TYR A 206 -3.67 -1.48 11.06
CA TYR A 206 -3.56 -2.79 10.43
C TYR A 206 -4.37 -3.82 11.19
N SER A 207 -5.17 -4.63 10.48
CA SER A 207 -5.86 -5.79 11.06
C SER A 207 -5.86 -6.99 10.11
N VAL A 208 -5.91 -8.18 10.71
CA VAL A 208 -6.06 -9.45 10.01
C VAL A 208 -7.27 -10.17 10.57
N GLU A 209 -8.25 -10.46 9.68
CA GLU A 209 -9.48 -11.17 10.02
C GLU A 209 -9.49 -12.55 9.35
N HIS A 210 -9.59 -13.61 10.14
CA HIS A 210 -9.59 -14.98 9.65
C HIS A 210 -10.99 -15.40 9.19
N LEU A 211 -11.29 -15.12 7.91
CA LEU A 211 -12.59 -15.36 7.28
C LEU A 211 -12.44 -16.15 5.98
N SER A 212 -13.46 -16.95 5.64
CA SER A 212 -13.50 -17.72 4.40
C SER A 212 -14.85 -17.64 3.69
N GLY A 213 -14.82 -17.74 2.36
CA GLY A 213 -16.01 -17.82 1.51
C GLY A 213 -17.01 -16.68 1.76
N LYS A 214 -18.30 -17.01 1.86
CA LYS A 214 -19.39 -16.04 2.05
C LYS A 214 -19.26 -15.13 3.28
N LYS A 215 -18.43 -15.52 4.27
CA LYS A 215 -18.19 -14.64 5.42
C LYS A 215 -17.35 -13.41 5.03
N LYS A 216 -16.41 -13.55 4.08
CA LYS A 216 -15.67 -12.40 3.53
C LYS A 216 -16.62 -11.43 2.83
N ASP A 217 -17.53 -11.96 2.00
CA ASP A 217 -18.49 -11.16 1.23
C ASP A 217 -19.43 -10.38 2.18
N ALA A 218 -19.97 -11.07 3.20
CA ALA A 218 -20.83 -10.46 4.22
C ALA A 218 -20.09 -9.41 5.07
N TYR A 219 -18.82 -9.65 5.42
CA TYR A 219 -17.98 -8.70 6.14
C TYR A 219 -17.80 -7.39 5.34
N ILE A 220 -17.43 -7.52 4.05
CA ILE A 220 -17.22 -6.37 3.18
C ILE A 220 -18.52 -5.57 3.01
N ALA A 221 -19.64 -6.25 2.76
CA ALA A 221 -20.93 -5.59 2.61
C ALA A 221 -21.35 -4.84 3.89
N GLY A 222 -21.11 -5.40 5.06
CA GLY A 222 -21.34 -4.76 6.35
C GLY A 222 -20.43 -3.55 6.55
N TYR A 223 -19.13 -3.73 6.29
CA TYR A 223 -18.14 -2.67 6.44
C TYR A 223 -18.43 -1.46 5.55
N ILE A 224 -18.74 -1.67 4.26
CA ILE A 224 -19.07 -0.56 3.35
C ILE A 224 -20.32 0.19 3.82
N LYS A 225 -21.34 -0.51 4.35
CA LYS A 225 -22.55 0.11 4.86
C LYS A 225 -22.32 0.99 6.09
N GLU A 226 -21.33 0.66 6.92
CA GLU A 226 -20.92 1.48 8.07
C GLU A 226 -20.05 2.69 7.63
N HIS A 227 -19.45 2.62 6.43
CA HIS A 227 -18.48 3.58 5.91
C HIS A 227 -18.88 4.14 4.52
N MET A 228 -20.17 4.39 4.29
CA MET A 228 -20.70 4.79 2.97
C MET A 228 -20.12 6.09 2.42
N ASP A 229 -19.72 7.01 3.29
CA ASP A 229 -19.17 8.32 2.92
C ASP A 229 -17.65 8.29 2.73
N GLU A 230 -17.02 7.13 2.91
CA GLU A 230 -15.58 6.97 2.86
C GLU A 230 -15.12 6.28 1.56
N SER A 231 -14.05 6.80 0.95
CA SER A 231 -13.46 6.14 -0.22
C SER A 231 -12.64 4.92 0.19
N GLY A 232 -12.84 3.80 -0.51
CA GLY A 232 -12.17 2.54 -0.23
C GLY A 232 -11.71 1.77 -1.45
N ILE A 233 -10.67 0.96 -1.27
CA ILE A 233 -10.15 0.04 -2.29
C ILE A 233 -10.24 -1.39 -1.75
N ILE A 234 -10.76 -2.32 -2.57
CA ILE A 234 -10.83 -3.73 -2.23
C ILE A 234 -9.98 -4.51 -3.23
N TYR A 235 -8.90 -5.13 -2.75
CA TYR A 235 -8.01 -5.94 -3.58
C TYR A 235 -8.39 -7.40 -3.58
N CYS A 236 -8.50 -7.98 -4.78
CA CYS A 236 -8.74 -9.41 -5.01
C CYS A 236 -7.60 -10.02 -5.83
N ALA A 237 -7.21 -11.25 -5.52
CA ALA A 237 -6.14 -11.95 -6.24
C ALA A 237 -6.49 -12.27 -7.71
N THR A 238 -7.76 -12.47 -8.03
CA THR A 238 -8.20 -12.90 -9.37
C THR A 238 -9.31 -12.02 -9.95
N ARG A 239 -9.35 -11.91 -11.30
CA ARG A 239 -10.43 -11.22 -12.03
C ARG A 239 -11.80 -11.79 -11.66
N LYS A 240 -11.91 -13.12 -11.52
CA LYS A 240 -13.13 -13.81 -11.15
C LYS A 240 -13.66 -13.37 -9.78
N ASN A 241 -12.76 -13.16 -8.80
CA ASN A 241 -13.17 -12.68 -7.48
C ASN A 241 -13.64 -11.21 -7.55
N VAL A 242 -13.01 -10.39 -8.39
CA VAL A 242 -13.45 -9.00 -8.63
C VAL A 242 -14.87 -8.99 -9.20
N ASP A 243 -15.11 -9.72 -10.29
CA ASP A 243 -16.43 -9.77 -10.94
C ASP A 243 -17.50 -10.31 -9.98
N LYS A 244 -17.22 -11.43 -9.30
CA LYS A 244 -18.13 -12.02 -8.33
C LYS A 244 -18.54 -11.04 -7.22
N LEU A 245 -17.54 -10.40 -6.59
CA LEU A 245 -17.79 -9.48 -5.48
C LEU A 245 -18.53 -8.21 -5.95
N TYR A 246 -18.20 -7.72 -7.15
CA TYR A 246 -18.91 -6.61 -7.78
C TYR A 246 -20.39 -6.91 -7.97
N ASP A 247 -20.71 -8.07 -8.53
CA ASP A 247 -22.11 -8.50 -8.76
C ASP A 247 -22.87 -8.72 -7.44
N GLU A 248 -22.23 -9.31 -6.43
CA GLU A 248 -22.83 -9.53 -5.11
C GLU A 248 -23.12 -8.20 -4.39
N LEU A 249 -22.20 -7.26 -4.36
CA LEU A 249 -22.40 -5.94 -3.73
C LEU A 249 -23.43 -5.11 -4.49
N GLY A 250 -23.41 -5.17 -5.83
CA GLY A 250 -24.43 -4.53 -6.69
C GLY A 250 -25.83 -5.07 -6.41
N SER A 251 -25.98 -6.39 -6.20
CA SER A 251 -27.26 -7.02 -5.84
C SER A 251 -27.82 -6.55 -4.49
N LEU A 252 -26.93 -6.07 -3.60
CA LEU A 252 -27.28 -5.49 -2.29
C LEU A 252 -27.54 -3.98 -2.37
N GLY A 253 -27.51 -3.38 -3.57
CA GLY A 253 -27.70 -1.94 -3.79
C GLY A 253 -26.51 -1.08 -3.37
N ILE A 254 -25.32 -1.66 -3.19
CA ILE A 254 -24.10 -0.95 -2.85
C ILE A 254 -23.44 -0.46 -4.14
N SER A 255 -23.23 0.86 -4.25
CA SER A 255 -22.56 1.46 -5.41
C SER A 255 -21.06 1.22 -5.34
N VAL A 256 -20.56 0.38 -6.26
CA VAL A 256 -19.14 0.03 -6.40
C VAL A 256 -18.74 0.04 -7.86
N THR A 257 -17.47 0.25 -8.14
CA THR A 257 -16.89 0.05 -9.48
C THR A 257 -15.84 -1.06 -9.46
N LYS A 258 -15.42 -1.55 -10.63
CA LYS A 258 -14.43 -2.63 -10.71
C LYS A 258 -13.28 -2.31 -11.67
N TYR A 259 -12.10 -2.89 -11.39
CA TYR A 259 -10.93 -2.67 -12.24
C TYR A 259 -10.04 -3.92 -12.30
N HIS A 260 -9.81 -4.43 -13.51
CA HIS A 260 -8.85 -5.50 -13.78
C HIS A 260 -8.44 -5.53 -15.24
N ALA A 261 -7.33 -6.19 -15.58
CA ALA A 261 -6.77 -6.23 -16.93
C ALA A 261 -7.65 -6.93 -17.97
N GLY A 262 -8.71 -7.64 -17.57
CA GLY A 262 -9.68 -8.27 -18.49
C GLY A 262 -10.75 -7.34 -19.02
N LEU A 263 -10.86 -6.11 -18.48
CA LEU A 263 -11.76 -5.08 -19.02
C LEU A 263 -11.12 -4.41 -20.24
N ASP A 264 -11.96 -3.94 -21.18
CA ASP A 264 -11.48 -3.11 -22.27
C ASP A 264 -10.93 -1.77 -21.75
N ASN A 265 -10.15 -1.08 -22.58
CA ASN A 265 -9.45 0.13 -22.18
C ASN A 265 -10.41 1.29 -21.83
N GLU A 266 -11.54 1.39 -22.50
CA GLU A 266 -12.52 2.46 -22.28
C GLU A 266 -13.26 2.26 -20.95
N THR A 267 -13.82 1.07 -20.74
CA THR A 267 -14.46 0.69 -19.47
C THR A 267 -13.49 0.81 -18.30
N ARG A 268 -12.24 0.37 -18.47
CA ARG A 268 -11.21 0.46 -17.44
C ARG A 268 -10.90 1.89 -17.06
N LYS A 269 -10.78 2.78 -18.06
CA LYS A 269 -10.58 4.21 -17.84
C LYS A 269 -11.80 4.85 -17.17
N GLN A 270 -13.00 4.55 -17.66
CA GLN A 270 -14.24 5.10 -17.07
C GLN A 270 -14.38 4.69 -15.60
N ASN A 271 -14.17 3.42 -15.27
CA ASN A 271 -14.28 2.92 -13.90
C ASN A 271 -13.22 3.53 -12.96
N GLN A 272 -12.02 3.76 -13.47
CA GLN A 272 -10.98 4.48 -12.75
C GLN A 272 -11.37 5.94 -12.52
N ASP A 273 -11.86 6.61 -13.55
CA ASP A 273 -12.32 8.00 -13.46
C ASP A 273 -13.49 8.13 -12.47
N ASP A 274 -14.43 7.21 -12.47
CA ASP A 274 -15.57 7.24 -11.53
C ASP A 274 -15.11 7.17 -10.06
N PHE A 275 -14.09 6.37 -9.76
CA PHE A 275 -13.48 6.32 -8.43
C PHE A 275 -12.65 7.57 -8.13
N ILE A 276 -11.83 8.04 -9.08
CA ILE A 276 -10.95 9.22 -8.89
C ILE A 276 -11.77 10.50 -8.71
N TYR A 277 -12.87 10.64 -9.45
CA TYR A 277 -13.76 11.83 -9.41
C TYR A 277 -14.84 11.74 -8.33
N ASP A 278 -14.74 10.81 -7.37
CA ASP A 278 -15.71 10.62 -6.28
C ASP A 278 -17.16 10.35 -6.76
N ARG A 279 -17.35 9.85 -7.98
CA ARG A 279 -18.67 9.42 -8.47
C ARG A 279 -19.09 8.10 -7.83
N VAL A 280 -18.09 7.25 -7.54
CA VAL A 280 -18.24 5.98 -6.83
C VAL A 280 -17.18 5.94 -5.74
N GLN A 281 -17.60 5.61 -4.51
CA GLN A 281 -16.71 5.64 -3.35
C GLN A 281 -15.81 4.41 -3.23
N VAL A 282 -16.21 3.27 -3.81
CA VAL A 282 -15.51 2.00 -3.62
C VAL A 282 -15.13 1.37 -4.95
N VAL A 283 -13.87 0.95 -5.08
CA VAL A 283 -13.39 0.17 -6.21
C VAL A 283 -12.96 -1.22 -5.77
N ILE A 284 -13.39 -2.23 -6.52
CA ILE A 284 -12.96 -3.63 -6.36
C ILE A 284 -11.98 -3.94 -7.49
N ALA A 285 -10.77 -4.36 -7.16
CA ALA A 285 -9.73 -4.45 -8.18
C ALA A 285 -8.75 -5.61 -7.95
N THR A 286 -8.03 -5.98 -9.01
CA THR A 286 -6.78 -6.74 -8.89
C THR A 286 -5.61 -5.77 -8.62
N ASN A 287 -4.41 -6.31 -8.35
CA ASN A 287 -3.16 -5.54 -8.22
C ASN A 287 -2.85 -4.64 -9.44
N ALA A 288 -3.48 -4.88 -10.59
CA ALA A 288 -3.39 -4.00 -11.77
C ALA A 288 -3.94 -2.59 -11.49
N PHE A 289 -4.83 -2.44 -10.49
CA PHE A 289 -5.33 -1.15 -10.04
C PHE A 289 -4.44 -0.62 -8.93
N GLY A 290 -3.82 0.47 -9.19
CA GLY A 290 -3.12 1.10 -8.10
C GLY A 290 -1.75 1.64 -8.43
N MET A 291 -0.99 1.02 -9.32
CA MET A 291 0.23 1.64 -9.82
C MET A 291 -0.18 2.91 -10.61
N GLY A 292 0.08 4.09 -10.02
CA GLY A 292 -0.27 5.39 -10.62
C GLY A 292 -1.50 6.10 -10.06
N ILE A 293 -2.21 5.55 -9.07
CA ILE A 293 -3.34 6.25 -8.44
C ILE A 293 -2.84 7.05 -7.25
N ASP A 294 -3.04 8.36 -7.30
CA ASP A 294 -2.65 9.32 -6.26
C ASP A 294 -3.85 9.95 -5.53
N LYS A 295 -4.96 9.20 -5.39
CA LYS A 295 -6.11 9.64 -4.60
C LYS A 295 -5.73 9.69 -3.12
N SER A 296 -5.71 10.88 -2.55
CA SER A 296 -5.19 11.13 -1.19
C SER A 296 -6.13 10.72 -0.06
N ASN A 297 -7.44 10.74 -0.32
CA ASN A 297 -8.51 10.58 0.67
C ASN A 297 -9.07 9.15 0.77
N VAL A 298 -8.32 8.12 0.41
CA VAL A 298 -8.72 6.72 0.61
C VAL A 298 -8.68 6.42 2.10
N ARG A 299 -9.82 6.05 2.69
CA ARG A 299 -9.95 5.81 4.14
C ARG A 299 -9.76 4.35 4.53
N TYR A 300 -9.97 3.42 3.61
CA TYR A 300 -9.69 2.02 3.87
C TYR A 300 -9.19 1.27 2.64
N VAL A 301 -8.33 0.29 2.89
CA VAL A 301 -7.92 -0.72 1.93
C VAL A 301 -8.23 -2.09 2.52
N ILE A 302 -9.04 -2.87 1.81
CA ILE A 302 -9.40 -4.23 2.21
C ILE A 302 -8.75 -5.21 1.23
N HIS A 303 -7.97 -6.14 1.73
CA HIS A 303 -7.48 -7.27 0.96
C HIS A 303 -8.43 -8.45 1.11
N TYR A 304 -9.22 -8.73 0.08
CA TYR A 304 -10.12 -9.89 0.02
C TYR A 304 -9.35 -11.21 0.02
N ASN A 305 -8.20 -11.23 -0.65
CA ASN A 305 -7.23 -12.31 -0.62
C ASN A 305 -5.89 -11.77 -0.10
N MET A 306 -5.08 -12.66 0.45
CA MET A 306 -3.71 -12.35 0.85
C MET A 306 -2.88 -11.94 -0.38
N PRO A 307 -2.08 -10.87 -0.35
CA PRO A 307 -1.13 -10.55 -1.41
C PRO A 307 0.06 -11.52 -1.41
N GLN A 308 0.78 -11.59 -2.52
CA GLN A 308 1.88 -12.54 -2.71
C GLN A 308 3.14 -12.20 -1.90
N SER A 309 3.27 -10.96 -1.40
CA SER A 309 4.44 -10.54 -0.62
C SER A 309 4.12 -9.39 0.33
N MET A 310 5.00 -9.17 1.30
CA MET A 310 4.92 -8.04 2.24
C MET A 310 5.08 -6.70 1.54
N GLU A 311 5.89 -6.63 0.48
CA GLU A 311 6.09 -5.42 -0.32
C GLU A 311 4.80 -5.04 -1.06
N ASN A 312 4.14 -6.02 -1.71
CA ASN A 312 2.86 -5.79 -2.38
C ASN A 312 1.83 -5.30 -1.37
N TYR A 313 1.73 -5.99 -0.22
CA TYR A 313 0.84 -5.57 0.85
C TYR A 313 1.12 -4.14 1.32
N TYR A 314 2.38 -3.81 1.57
CA TYR A 314 2.77 -2.48 2.04
C TYR A 314 2.46 -1.38 1.02
N GLN A 315 2.71 -1.63 -0.27
CA GLN A 315 2.37 -0.68 -1.35
C GLN A 315 0.87 -0.49 -1.51
N GLU A 316 0.09 -1.58 -1.48
CA GLU A 316 -1.37 -1.56 -1.63
C GLU A 316 -2.05 -0.93 -0.40
N ALA A 317 -1.69 -1.36 0.80
CA ALA A 317 -2.15 -0.77 2.05
C ALA A 317 -1.74 0.70 2.20
N GLY A 318 -0.54 1.06 1.72
CA GLY A 318 -0.01 2.41 1.73
C GLY A 318 -0.78 3.43 0.86
N ARG A 319 -1.76 2.98 0.09
CA ARG A 319 -2.69 3.88 -0.65
C ARG A 319 -3.69 4.54 0.29
N ALA A 320 -3.97 3.92 1.43
CA ALA A 320 -4.81 4.52 2.45
C ALA A 320 -4.10 5.72 3.11
N GLY A 321 -4.87 6.76 3.42
CA GLY A 321 -4.42 7.88 4.24
C GLY A 321 -3.17 8.62 3.74
N ARG A 322 -3.01 8.86 2.46
CA ARG A 322 -1.87 9.63 1.92
C ARG A 322 -1.85 11.07 2.38
N ASP A 323 -3.00 11.61 2.69
CA ASP A 323 -3.19 12.94 3.30
C ASP A 323 -2.83 13.00 4.79
N GLY A 324 -2.50 11.85 5.40
CA GLY A 324 -2.19 11.71 6.83
C GLY A 324 -3.41 11.42 7.70
N GLY A 325 -4.62 11.39 7.12
CA GLY A 325 -5.85 11.01 7.82
C GLY A 325 -5.82 9.56 8.29
N GLU A 326 -6.43 9.27 9.44
CA GLU A 326 -6.54 7.91 9.98
C GLU A 326 -7.26 6.99 8.98
N SER A 327 -6.66 5.82 8.73
CA SER A 327 -7.13 4.92 7.68
C SER A 327 -6.93 3.47 8.08
N GLN A 328 -7.76 2.58 7.53
CA GLN A 328 -7.74 1.16 7.88
C GLN A 328 -7.18 0.29 6.75
N CYS A 329 -6.35 -0.67 7.13
CA CYS A 329 -5.78 -1.68 6.25
C CYS A 329 -6.19 -3.05 6.79
N ILE A 330 -7.20 -3.65 6.15
CA ILE A 330 -7.86 -4.87 6.63
C ILE A 330 -7.48 -6.03 5.69
N MET A 331 -6.93 -7.09 6.27
CA MET A 331 -6.62 -8.33 5.58
C MET A 331 -7.67 -9.39 5.91
N LEU A 332 -8.37 -9.90 4.91
CA LEU A 332 -9.28 -11.03 5.07
C LEU A 332 -8.55 -12.32 4.66
N PHE A 333 -7.94 -12.99 5.63
CA PHE A 333 -7.11 -14.16 5.40
C PHE A 333 -7.88 -15.48 5.48
N SER A 334 -7.57 -16.40 4.57
CA SER A 334 -7.95 -17.81 4.66
C SER A 334 -6.84 -18.69 4.10
N ALA A 335 -6.75 -19.94 4.58
CA ALA A 335 -5.77 -20.90 4.05
C ALA A 335 -5.91 -21.16 2.53
N GLN A 336 -7.10 -20.91 1.96
CA GLN A 336 -7.33 -21.01 0.52
C GLN A 336 -6.55 -19.95 -0.27
N ASP A 337 -6.26 -18.79 0.33
CA ASP A 337 -5.52 -17.72 -0.34
C ASP A 337 -4.10 -18.18 -0.68
N VAL A 338 -3.43 -18.90 0.24
CA VAL A 338 -2.08 -19.46 0.02
C VAL A 338 -2.07 -20.43 -1.18
N ILE A 339 -3.13 -21.23 -1.33
CA ILE A 339 -3.25 -22.17 -2.45
C ILE A 339 -3.44 -21.41 -3.77
N ILE A 340 -4.26 -20.36 -3.76
CA ILE A 340 -4.48 -19.52 -4.94
C ILE A 340 -3.17 -18.83 -5.35
N ASP A 341 -2.43 -18.28 -4.40
CA ASP A 341 -1.19 -17.56 -4.70
C ASP A 341 -0.09 -18.51 -5.18
N LYS A 342 0.04 -19.71 -4.60
CA LYS A 342 0.95 -20.74 -5.13
C LYS A 342 0.61 -21.11 -6.57
N PHE A 343 -0.66 -21.30 -6.89
CA PHE A 343 -1.09 -21.57 -8.26
C PHE A 343 -0.77 -20.41 -9.22
N LEU A 344 -0.95 -19.16 -8.78
CA LEU A 344 -0.60 -17.97 -9.58
C LEU A 344 0.91 -17.86 -9.81
N LEU A 345 1.73 -18.18 -8.81
CA LEU A 345 3.20 -18.20 -8.94
C LEU A 345 3.65 -19.32 -9.90
N ASP A 346 3.04 -20.50 -9.82
CA ASP A 346 3.36 -21.61 -10.72
C ASP A 346 2.98 -21.35 -12.18
N SER A 347 1.94 -20.54 -12.41
CA SER A 347 1.45 -20.16 -13.75
C SER A 347 2.14 -18.91 -14.31
N LYS A 348 3.11 -18.31 -13.60
CA LYS A 348 3.83 -17.12 -14.05
C LYS A 348 4.77 -17.46 -15.19
N GLU A 349 4.57 -16.82 -16.33
CA GLU A 349 5.47 -16.95 -17.47
C GLU A 349 6.67 -15.99 -17.30
N PHE A 350 7.87 -16.49 -17.56
CA PHE A 350 9.12 -15.73 -17.48
C PHE A 350 9.70 -15.57 -18.89
N GLU A 351 9.22 -14.59 -19.64
CA GLU A 351 9.77 -14.29 -20.97
C GLU A 351 11.21 -13.74 -20.85
N GLY A 352 12.15 -14.35 -21.60
CA GLY A 352 13.55 -13.88 -21.67
C GLY A 352 14.43 -14.17 -20.45
N VAL A 353 14.00 -15.06 -19.55
CA VAL A 353 14.78 -15.48 -18.37
C VAL A 353 15.29 -16.90 -18.57
N GLU A 354 16.56 -17.15 -18.28
CA GLU A 354 17.17 -18.48 -18.35
C GLU A 354 16.60 -19.44 -17.30
N ASP A 355 16.64 -20.76 -17.56
CA ASP A 355 15.97 -21.75 -16.71
C ASP A 355 16.57 -21.80 -15.27
N GLU A 356 17.87 -21.54 -15.12
CA GLU A 356 18.53 -21.46 -13.80
C GLU A 356 18.01 -20.27 -12.99
N ASP A 357 17.88 -19.10 -13.61
CA ASP A 357 17.35 -17.91 -12.97
C ASP A 357 15.87 -18.04 -12.61
N ARG A 358 15.08 -18.77 -13.43
CA ARG A 358 13.64 -19.04 -13.14
C ARG A 358 13.47 -19.81 -11.84
N SER A 359 14.33 -20.81 -11.58
CA SER A 359 14.24 -21.60 -10.34
C SER A 359 14.53 -20.75 -9.10
N ILE A 360 15.52 -19.86 -9.18
CA ILE A 360 15.89 -18.93 -8.10
C ILE A 360 14.78 -17.93 -7.84
N ILE A 361 14.19 -17.37 -8.91
CA ILE A 361 13.08 -16.43 -8.80
C ILE A 361 11.86 -17.11 -8.15
N LYS A 362 11.54 -18.34 -8.55
CA LYS A 362 10.42 -19.09 -8.00
C LYS A 362 10.61 -19.42 -6.52
N GLU A 363 11.77 -19.88 -6.12
CA GLU A 363 12.08 -20.17 -4.72
C GLU A 363 11.94 -18.92 -3.86
N ARG A 364 12.44 -17.80 -4.32
CA ARG A 364 12.31 -16.51 -3.65
C ARG A 364 10.87 -16.03 -3.55
N ASP A 365 10.09 -16.15 -4.63
CA ASP A 365 8.67 -15.76 -4.61
C ASP A 365 7.89 -16.64 -3.62
N LEU A 366 8.21 -17.94 -3.50
CA LEU A 366 7.65 -18.82 -2.49
C LEU A 366 8.06 -18.43 -1.05
N HIS A 367 9.31 -17.99 -0.85
CA HIS A 367 9.75 -17.48 0.45
C HIS A 367 9.00 -16.20 0.86
N ARG A 368 8.81 -15.27 -0.08
CA ARG A 368 8.00 -14.05 0.15
C ARG A 368 6.56 -14.38 0.50
N LEU A 369 5.95 -15.33 -0.23
CA LEU A 369 4.61 -15.81 0.04
C LEU A 369 4.51 -16.41 1.44
N HIS A 370 5.49 -17.20 1.84
CA HIS A 370 5.55 -17.77 3.19
C HIS A 370 5.66 -16.68 4.26
N THR A 371 6.50 -15.67 4.06
CA THR A 371 6.63 -14.53 4.98
C THR A 371 5.30 -13.77 5.13
N MET A 372 4.57 -13.58 4.03
CA MET A 372 3.25 -12.95 4.05
C MET A 372 2.21 -13.83 4.78
N GLU A 373 2.26 -15.15 4.60
CA GLU A 373 1.43 -16.10 5.33
C GLU A 373 1.71 -16.00 6.85
N MET A 374 2.98 -15.90 7.25
CA MET A 374 3.36 -15.74 8.67
C MET A 374 2.87 -14.41 9.25
N TYR A 375 2.92 -13.31 8.47
CA TYR A 375 2.28 -12.05 8.87
C TYR A 375 0.79 -12.22 9.15
N CYS A 376 0.06 -12.95 8.31
CA CYS A 376 -1.37 -13.20 8.50
C CYS A 376 -1.68 -14.07 9.73
N LYS A 377 -0.73 -14.88 10.17
CA LYS A 377 -0.89 -15.82 11.28
C LYS A 377 -0.31 -15.32 12.60
N THR A 378 0.52 -14.29 12.58
CA THR A 378 1.15 -13.78 13.80
C THR A 378 0.14 -13.24 14.78
N THR A 379 0.40 -13.41 16.08
CA THR A 379 -0.31 -12.77 17.19
C THR A 379 0.46 -11.60 17.79
N GLU A 380 1.67 -11.33 17.26
CA GLU A 380 2.49 -10.20 17.64
C GLU A 380 2.02 -8.90 16.97
N CYS A 381 2.62 -7.77 17.33
CA CYS A 381 2.25 -6.47 16.77
C CYS A 381 2.40 -6.46 15.23
N LEU A 382 1.31 -6.28 14.50
CA LEU A 382 1.30 -6.27 13.03
C LEU A 382 2.18 -5.16 12.45
N ARG A 383 2.17 -3.98 13.05
CA ARG A 383 3.02 -2.86 12.64
C ARG A 383 4.50 -3.19 12.81
N ASN A 384 4.89 -3.72 13.98
CA ASN A 384 6.27 -4.09 14.24
C ASN A 384 6.74 -5.20 13.28
N TYR A 385 5.86 -6.14 12.92
CA TYR A 385 6.19 -7.16 11.93
C TYR A 385 6.56 -6.53 10.57
N ILE A 386 5.75 -5.58 10.08
CA ILE A 386 6.03 -4.84 8.83
C ILE A 386 7.37 -4.10 8.93
N LEU A 387 7.59 -3.36 10.01
CA LEU A 387 8.80 -2.56 10.21
C LEU A 387 10.05 -3.45 10.27
N SER A 388 9.98 -4.55 11.01
CA SER A 388 11.08 -5.54 11.10
C SER A 388 11.40 -6.16 9.76
N TYR A 389 10.38 -6.46 8.93
CA TYR A 389 10.58 -6.98 7.58
C TYR A 389 11.43 -6.04 6.71
N PHE A 390 11.21 -4.74 6.81
CA PHE A 390 12.00 -3.73 6.11
C PHE A 390 13.30 -3.34 6.83
N GLY A 391 13.69 -4.07 7.88
CA GLY A 391 14.96 -3.88 8.59
C GLY A 391 14.95 -2.75 9.62
N GLU A 392 13.78 -2.22 10.02
CA GLU A 392 13.70 -1.26 11.11
C GLU A 392 13.76 -1.95 12.46
N LYS A 393 14.49 -1.34 13.39
CA LYS A 393 14.47 -1.79 14.79
C LYS A 393 13.12 -1.42 15.40
N THR A 394 12.40 -2.41 15.87
CA THR A 394 11.13 -2.23 16.54
C THR A 394 11.28 -2.23 18.05
N GLY A 395 10.43 -1.49 18.72
CA GLY A 395 10.36 -1.41 20.18
C GLY A 395 9.09 -2.07 20.71
N GLU A 396 8.47 -1.41 21.68
CA GLU A 396 7.20 -1.84 22.27
C GLU A 396 6.08 -2.00 21.22
N PRO A 397 5.07 -2.83 21.50
CA PRO A 397 3.88 -2.96 20.64
C PRO A 397 3.24 -1.60 20.35
N CYS A 398 2.76 -1.39 19.12
CA CYS A 398 2.32 -0.08 18.65
C CYS A 398 1.03 0.45 19.31
N GLY A 399 0.25 -0.40 20.02
CA GLY A 399 -1.05 -0.04 20.59
C GLY A 399 -2.13 0.38 19.59
N ASN A 400 -1.84 0.30 18.28
CA ASN A 400 -2.71 0.76 17.19
C ASN A 400 -2.73 -0.23 16.00
N CYS A 401 -2.99 -1.51 16.29
CA CYS A 401 -3.25 -2.55 15.29
C CYS A 401 -4.18 -3.61 15.86
N GLY A 402 -4.76 -4.44 15.02
CA GLY A 402 -5.69 -5.49 15.42
C GLY A 402 -5.14 -6.37 16.54
N ASN A 403 -3.90 -6.83 16.41
CA ASN A 403 -3.30 -7.70 17.42
C ASN A 403 -3.02 -7.00 18.75
N CYS A 404 -2.62 -5.72 18.74
CA CYS A 404 -2.41 -4.97 19.98
C CYS A 404 -3.71 -4.64 20.71
N ASN A 405 -4.81 -4.47 19.95
CA ASN A 405 -6.11 -4.08 20.51
C ASN A 405 -7.01 -5.28 20.83
N ASN A 406 -6.66 -6.49 20.36
CA ASN A 406 -7.41 -7.69 20.66
C ASN A 406 -7.07 -8.19 22.08
N GLU A 407 -8.10 -8.64 22.79
CA GLU A 407 -7.91 -9.41 24.01
C GLU A 407 -7.61 -10.87 23.66
N TYR A 408 -6.48 -11.36 24.13
CA TYR A 408 -6.07 -12.74 23.97
C TYR A 408 -6.17 -13.51 25.27
N GLU A 409 -6.67 -14.75 25.20
CA GLU A 409 -6.46 -15.75 26.21
C GLU A 409 -5.12 -16.43 25.93
N GLN A 410 -4.21 -16.37 26.88
CA GLN A 410 -2.94 -17.11 26.80
C GLN A 410 -3.14 -18.51 27.36
N ILE A 411 -2.84 -19.51 26.55
CA ILE A 411 -2.92 -20.91 26.95
C ILE A 411 -1.50 -21.46 26.92
N ASP A 412 -1.03 -21.96 28.07
CA ASP A 412 0.27 -22.63 28.14
C ASP A 412 0.19 -24.00 27.43
N MET A 413 0.98 -24.16 26.38
CA MET A 413 1.10 -25.38 25.60
C MET A 413 2.54 -25.90 25.58
N THR A 414 3.33 -25.59 26.60
CA THR A 414 4.74 -26.02 26.69
C THR A 414 4.89 -27.55 26.64
N ALA A 415 4.01 -28.27 27.34
CA ALA A 415 4.00 -29.74 27.28
C ALA A 415 3.65 -30.29 25.89
N ASP A 416 2.69 -29.64 25.22
CA ASP A 416 2.26 -30.01 23.87
C ASP A 416 3.36 -29.71 22.83
N ALA A 417 4.09 -28.58 22.99
CA ALA A 417 5.23 -28.22 22.17
C ALA A 417 6.34 -29.29 22.20
N LYS A 418 6.61 -29.87 23.37
CA LYS A 418 7.55 -30.99 23.51
C LYS A 418 7.11 -32.21 22.70
N TRP A 419 5.79 -32.49 22.62
CA TRP A 419 5.27 -33.57 21.78
C TRP A 419 5.37 -33.25 20.29
N VAL A 420 5.23 -32.00 19.88
CA VAL A 420 5.49 -31.57 18.50
C VAL A 420 6.95 -31.85 18.12
N ILE A 421 7.91 -31.43 18.96
CA ILE A 421 9.35 -31.70 18.72
C ILE A 421 9.65 -33.21 18.68
N ASN A 422 9.07 -34.00 19.59
CA ASN A 422 9.23 -35.46 19.56
C ASN A 422 8.70 -36.08 18.26
N CYS A 423 7.55 -35.61 17.77
CA CYS A 423 7.00 -36.05 16.49
C CYS A 423 7.93 -35.68 15.32
N LEU A 424 8.49 -34.47 15.30
CA LEU A 424 9.44 -34.05 14.27
C LEU A 424 10.73 -34.88 14.31
N ALA A 425 11.21 -35.26 15.51
CA ALA A 425 12.35 -36.17 15.65
C ALA A 425 12.04 -37.57 15.10
N GLU A 426 10.89 -38.16 15.44
CA GLU A 426 10.45 -39.46 14.96
C GLU A 426 10.22 -39.51 13.44
N THR A 427 9.71 -38.42 12.88
CA THR A 427 9.49 -38.27 11.44
C THR A 427 10.72 -37.85 10.66
N HIS A 428 11.85 -37.57 11.35
CA HIS A 428 13.09 -37.04 10.76
C HIS A 428 12.88 -35.81 9.87
N GLY A 429 11.86 -34.99 10.17
CA GLY A 429 11.53 -33.78 9.40
C GLY A 429 11.14 -34.02 7.94
N ARG A 430 10.57 -35.20 7.61
CA ARG A 430 10.22 -35.57 6.22
C ARG A 430 8.79 -35.22 5.82
N PHE A 431 7.95 -34.83 6.76
CA PHE A 431 6.51 -34.65 6.51
C PHE A 431 6.03 -33.23 6.79
N GLY A 432 5.00 -32.86 6.05
CA GLY A 432 4.33 -31.57 6.22
C GLY A 432 3.31 -31.58 7.37
N LEU A 433 2.75 -30.39 7.61
CA LEU A 433 1.83 -30.10 8.71
C LEU A 433 0.67 -31.11 8.87
N SER A 434 0.07 -31.54 7.76
CA SER A 434 -1.07 -32.47 7.79
C SER A 434 -0.75 -33.86 8.38
N ILE A 435 0.45 -34.38 8.13
CA ILE A 435 0.92 -35.66 8.67
C ILE A 435 1.29 -35.48 10.15
N VAL A 436 2.01 -34.42 10.50
CA VAL A 436 2.40 -34.12 11.88
C VAL A 436 1.17 -33.95 12.77
N LEU A 437 0.19 -33.11 12.36
CA LEU A 437 -1.07 -32.92 13.06
C LEU A 437 -1.85 -34.24 13.19
N GLY A 438 -1.98 -34.98 12.07
CA GLY A 438 -2.69 -36.26 12.08
C GLY A 438 -2.06 -37.29 13.00
N THR A 439 -0.73 -37.32 13.10
CA THR A 439 0.02 -38.17 14.02
C THR A 439 -0.25 -37.80 15.47
N LEU A 440 -0.08 -36.53 15.81
CA LEU A 440 -0.30 -36.03 17.20
C LEU A 440 -1.75 -36.24 17.68
N LEU A 441 -2.72 -36.04 16.78
CA LEU A 441 -4.15 -36.23 17.09
C LEU A 441 -4.58 -37.70 17.06
N GLY A 442 -3.75 -38.63 16.57
CA GLY A 442 -4.13 -40.03 16.41
C GLY A 442 -5.18 -40.25 15.34
N ALA A 443 -5.16 -39.47 14.25
CA ALA A 443 -6.17 -39.53 13.20
C ALA A 443 -6.09 -40.83 12.43
N LYS A 444 -7.28 -41.44 12.13
CA LYS A 444 -7.40 -42.71 11.38
C LYS A 444 -7.44 -42.45 9.86
N ARG A 445 -6.32 -41.95 9.29
CA ARG A 445 -6.20 -41.64 7.85
C ARG A 445 -5.31 -42.72 7.18
N ALA A 446 -5.65 -43.18 5.97
CA ALA A 446 -4.89 -44.18 5.21
C ALA A 446 -3.42 -43.76 5.05
N ARG A 447 -3.16 -42.49 4.74
CA ARG A 447 -1.83 -41.94 4.57
C ARG A 447 -0.93 -42.09 5.80
N LEU A 448 -1.51 -41.97 7.03
CA LEU A 448 -0.75 -42.15 8.28
C LEU A 448 -0.31 -43.62 8.48
N LYS A 449 -1.09 -44.57 8.00
CA LYS A 449 -0.70 -45.99 8.00
C LYS A 449 0.44 -46.25 7.02
N GLU A 450 0.35 -45.68 5.82
CA GLU A 450 1.36 -45.82 4.77
C GLU A 450 2.74 -45.31 5.21
N VAL A 451 2.78 -44.18 5.92
CA VAL A 451 4.03 -43.56 6.41
C VAL A 451 4.50 -44.15 7.75
N GLY A 452 3.79 -45.16 8.30
CA GLY A 452 4.17 -45.84 9.54
C GLY A 452 3.92 -45.01 10.82
N ALA A 453 3.11 -43.95 10.74
CA ALA A 453 2.89 -43.02 11.85
C ALA A 453 2.26 -43.66 13.09
N LEU A 454 1.53 -44.78 12.92
CA LEU A 454 0.90 -45.51 14.03
C LEU A 454 1.91 -46.11 15.00
N SER A 455 3.17 -46.30 14.58
CA SER A 455 4.24 -46.85 15.42
C SER A 455 5.01 -45.78 16.20
N TYR A 456 4.78 -44.50 15.94
CA TYR A 456 5.46 -43.42 16.62
C TYR A 456 4.93 -43.23 18.06
N LYS A 457 5.83 -42.90 18.97
CA LYS A 457 5.46 -42.63 20.38
C LYS A 457 4.57 -41.41 20.50
N SER A 458 4.70 -40.47 19.56
CA SER A 458 3.88 -39.25 19.49
C SER A 458 2.46 -39.48 18.95
N TYR A 459 2.17 -40.67 18.37
CA TYR A 459 0.85 -40.95 17.82
C TYR A 459 -0.26 -40.87 18.88
N GLY A 460 -1.26 -40.00 18.66
CA GLY A 460 -2.41 -39.82 19.53
C GLY A 460 -2.15 -39.17 20.87
N LYS A 461 -0.93 -38.67 21.13
CA LYS A 461 -0.58 -38.05 22.42
C LYS A 461 -1.33 -36.75 22.71
N LEU A 462 -1.83 -36.09 21.68
CA LEU A 462 -2.60 -34.84 21.76
C LEU A 462 -4.02 -35.03 21.19
N SER A 463 -4.59 -36.22 21.35
CA SER A 463 -5.92 -36.56 20.84
C SER A 463 -7.07 -35.81 21.53
N ASP A 464 -6.84 -35.26 22.71
CA ASP A 464 -7.74 -34.41 23.48
C ASP A 464 -7.73 -32.93 23.02
N ARG A 465 -6.76 -32.55 22.21
CA ARG A 465 -6.62 -31.19 21.69
C ARG A 465 -7.42 -30.97 20.41
N LYS A 466 -7.83 -29.71 20.17
CA LYS A 466 -8.43 -29.32 18.89
C LYS A 466 -7.36 -29.11 17.84
N GLU A 467 -7.60 -29.59 16.60
CA GLU A 467 -6.67 -29.40 15.49
C GLU A 467 -6.31 -27.92 15.30
N ALA A 468 -7.26 -27.00 15.50
CA ALA A 468 -7.02 -25.57 15.39
C ALA A 468 -6.02 -25.03 16.45
N GLU A 469 -6.05 -25.55 17.67
CA GLU A 469 -5.11 -25.16 18.73
C GLU A 469 -3.70 -25.68 18.45
N LEU A 470 -3.59 -26.90 17.93
CA LEU A 470 -2.28 -27.46 17.53
C LEU A 470 -1.71 -26.76 16.30
N ARG A 471 -2.56 -26.28 15.38
CA ARG A 471 -2.09 -25.42 14.28
C ARG A 471 -1.51 -24.12 14.81
N LEU A 472 -2.21 -23.44 15.69
CA LEU A 472 -1.72 -22.22 16.34
C LEU A 472 -0.40 -22.46 17.10
N LEU A 473 -0.29 -23.60 17.79
CA LEU A 473 0.96 -23.97 18.48
C LEU A 473 2.11 -24.12 17.50
N ILE A 474 1.91 -24.88 16.41
CA ILE A 474 2.97 -25.10 15.40
C ILE A 474 3.34 -23.78 14.72
N ASP A 475 2.36 -22.94 14.36
CA ASP A 475 2.59 -21.62 13.79
C ASP A 475 3.40 -20.74 14.76
N GLN A 476 3.08 -20.76 16.06
CA GLN A 476 3.85 -20.06 17.08
C GLN A 476 5.28 -20.61 17.24
N MET A 477 5.45 -21.92 17.16
CA MET A 477 6.77 -22.55 17.21
C MET A 477 7.62 -22.22 15.97
N ILE A 478 7.00 -22.04 14.81
CA ILE A 478 7.66 -21.58 13.58
C ILE A 478 8.13 -20.13 13.75
N ASN A 479 7.24 -19.26 14.24
CA ASN A 479 7.58 -17.85 14.50
C ASN A 479 8.71 -17.69 15.53
N ALA A 480 8.76 -18.58 16.53
CA ALA A 480 9.82 -18.60 17.55
C ALA A 480 11.12 -19.27 17.06
N GLY A 481 11.16 -19.84 15.86
CA GLY A 481 12.32 -20.53 15.31
C GLY A 481 12.55 -21.95 15.86
N TYR A 482 11.65 -22.50 16.68
CA TYR A 482 11.73 -23.87 17.20
C TYR A 482 11.41 -24.93 16.16
N VAL A 483 10.61 -24.56 15.18
CA VAL A 483 10.23 -25.36 14.03
C VAL A 483 10.53 -24.56 12.77
N ILE A 484 11.08 -25.22 11.76
CA ILE A 484 11.32 -24.64 10.44
C ILE A 484 10.35 -25.29 9.46
N GLN A 485 9.56 -24.49 8.78
CA GLN A 485 8.78 -24.93 7.65
C GLN A 485 9.58 -24.66 6.38
N THR A 486 9.86 -25.71 5.60
CA THR A 486 10.62 -25.54 4.34
C THR A 486 9.76 -24.92 3.27
N ASP A 487 10.39 -24.08 2.45
CA ASP A 487 9.81 -23.56 1.23
C ASP A 487 9.81 -24.63 0.12
N GLY A 488 8.95 -24.50 -0.88
CA GLY A 488 8.87 -25.39 -2.03
C GLY A 488 7.51 -26.06 -2.21
N GLU A 489 7.43 -26.90 -3.25
CA GLU A 489 6.19 -27.59 -3.65
C GLU A 489 5.65 -28.52 -2.55
N TYR A 490 6.56 -29.19 -1.84
CA TYR A 490 6.25 -30.07 -0.71
C TYR A 490 6.86 -29.51 0.57
N SER A 491 6.17 -28.57 1.18
CA SER A 491 6.57 -27.98 2.45
C SER A 491 6.57 -29.02 3.57
N VAL A 492 7.72 -29.20 4.23
CA VAL A 492 7.89 -30.10 5.36
C VAL A 492 8.28 -29.34 6.63
N LEU A 493 7.96 -29.92 7.79
CA LEU A 493 8.33 -29.37 9.08
C LEU A 493 9.62 -30.02 9.59
N ARG A 494 10.61 -29.21 9.95
CA ARG A 494 11.89 -29.63 10.54
C ARG A 494 12.08 -29.02 11.91
N MET A 495 12.94 -29.63 12.71
CA MET A 495 13.37 -28.99 13.95
C MET A 495 14.26 -27.80 13.66
N GLY A 496 13.96 -26.68 14.32
CA GLY A 496 14.81 -25.50 14.36
C GLY A 496 15.71 -25.48 15.61
N ASP A 497 16.00 -24.28 16.12
CA ASP A 497 16.75 -24.16 17.37
C ASP A 497 15.83 -24.42 18.58
N ILE A 498 15.94 -25.62 19.12
CA ILE A 498 15.17 -26.05 20.32
C ILE A 498 15.95 -25.82 21.64
N SER A 499 17.13 -25.20 21.58
CA SER A 499 17.95 -24.97 22.78
C SER A 499 17.19 -24.22 23.87
N PRO A 500 16.37 -23.19 23.56
CA PRO A 500 15.58 -22.50 24.58
C PRO A 500 14.52 -23.39 25.28
N LEU A 501 13.96 -24.38 24.55
CA LEU A 501 12.94 -25.29 25.13
C LEU A 501 13.50 -26.32 26.13
N ARG A 502 14.82 -26.35 26.30
CA ARG A 502 15.48 -27.18 27.33
C ARG A 502 15.50 -26.50 28.69
N ASP A 503 15.35 -25.17 28.72
CA ASP A 503 15.23 -24.43 29.97
C ASP A 503 13.80 -24.60 30.52
N GLU A 504 13.71 -25.00 31.80
CA GLU A 504 12.44 -25.20 32.51
C GLU A 504 11.61 -23.93 32.64
N ASN A 505 12.25 -22.76 32.54
CA ASN A 505 11.57 -21.44 32.59
C ASN A 505 11.04 -21.00 31.23
N THR A 506 11.35 -21.71 30.16
CA THR A 506 10.83 -21.38 28.83
C THR A 506 9.45 -21.96 28.63
N HIS A 507 8.47 -21.06 28.46
CA HIS A 507 7.07 -21.42 28.21
C HIS A 507 6.68 -21.11 26.77
N VAL A 508 5.88 -22.01 26.19
CA VAL A 508 5.27 -21.80 24.87
C VAL A 508 3.79 -21.54 25.05
N TYR A 509 3.38 -20.32 24.79
CA TYR A 509 1.98 -19.92 24.89
C TYR A 509 1.37 -19.79 23.50
N ILE A 510 0.12 -20.24 23.34
CA ILE A 510 -0.70 -19.79 22.22
C ILE A 510 -1.60 -18.65 22.69
N LYS A 511 -1.78 -17.66 21.80
CA LYS A 511 -2.71 -16.56 22.02
C LYS A 511 -3.98 -16.83 21.22
N LYS A 512 -5.11 -16.98 21.90
CA LYS A 512 -6.41 -17.18 21.28
C LYS A 512 -7.24 -15.93 21.46
N ALA A 513 -7.65 -15.30 20.35
CA ALA A 513 -8.47 -14.10 20.41
C ALA A 513 -9.82 -14.40 21.08
N LYS A 514 -10.19 -13.62 22.10
CA LYS A 514 -11.47 -13.75 22.81
C LYS A 514 -12.63 -13.24 21.97
N ARG A 515 -12.42 -12.14 21.23
CA ARG A 515 -13.39 -11.54 20.29
C ARG A 515 -12.64 -11.00 19.09
N THR A 516 -13.31 -11.01 17.94
CA THR A 516 -12.81 -10.37 16.71
C THR A 516 -13.85 -9.38 16.22
N TYR A 517 -13.43 -8.25 15.68
CA TYR A 517 -14.33 -7.26 15.05
C TYR A 517 -15.20 -7.89 13.97
N ALA A 518 -14.65 -8.81 13.20
CA ALA A 518 -15.39 -9.61 12.22
C ALA A 518 -16.55 -10.42 12.84
N GLY A 519 -16.35 -10.96 14.04
CA GLY A 519 -17.38 -11.69 14.78
C GLY A 519 -18.55 -10.80 15.19
N GLU A 520 -18.27 -9.57 15.59
CA GLU A 520 -19.27 -8.57 15.98
C GLU A 520 -20.08 -8.10 14.77
N LEU A 521 -19.43 -7.76 13.66
CA LEU A 521 -20.04 -7.33 12.41
C LEU A 521 -20.93 -8.41 11.79
N LEU A 522 -20.48 -9.68 11.78
CA LEU A 522 -21.27 -10.81 11.30
C LEU A 522 -22.48 -11.10 12.19
N ASN A 523 -22.38 -10.90 13.51
CA ASN A 523 -23.50 -11.05 14.43
C ASN A 523 -24.56 -9.97 14.21
N MET A 524 -24.17 -8.71 13.95
CA MET A 524 -25.07 -7.62 13.59
C MET A 524 -25.81 -7.89 12.27
N ALA A 525 -25.10 -8.34 11.23
CA ALA A 525 -25.70 -8.70 9.95
C ALA A 525 -26.70 -9.89 10.06
N GLY A 526 -26.43 -10.85 10.94
CA GLY A 526 -27.32 -11.97 11.23
C GLY A 526 -28.59 -11.60 11.99
N GLN A 527 -28.55 -10.54 12.80
CA GLN A 527 -29.72 -10.04 13.54
C GLN A 527 -30.68 -9.22 12.66
N THR A 528 -30.17 -8.47 11.69
CA THR A 528 -31.02 -7.75 10.71
C THR A 528 -31.76 -8.70 9.78
N GLY A 529 -31.17 -9.84 9.41
CA GLY A 529 -31.85 -10.87 8.61
C GLY A 529 -32.96 -11.64 9.36
N ARG A 530 -32.88 -11.74 10.69
CA ARG A 530 -33.92 -12.38 11.52
C ARG A 530 -35.07 -11.46 11.90
N LYS A 531 -34.86 -10.13 11.96
CA LYS A 531 -35.92 -9.16 12.26
C LYS A 531 -36.89 -8.89 11.10
N ALA A 532 -36.51 -9.25 9.88
CA ALA A 532 -37.41 -9.18 8.72
C ALA A 532 -38.46 -10.30 8.68
N ALA A 533 -38.32 -11.35 9.52
CA ALA A 533 -39.21 -12.53 9.53
C ALA A 533 -40.14 -12.64 10.76
N SER A 534 -40.11 -11.73 11.73
CA SER A 534 -41.04 -11.74 12.87
C SER A 534 -41.35 -10.30 13.32
N GLY A 535 -42.56 -9.85 13.01
CA GLY A 535 -43.08 -8.60 13.56
C GLY A 535 -43.39 -8.73 15.07
N ASN A 536 -43.26 -7.59 15.76
CA ASN A 536 -43.66 -7.26 17.14
C ASN A 536 -42.85 -7.83 18.32
N THR A 537 -42.20 -6.98 19.04
CA THR A 537 -42.54 -6.39 20.35
C THR A 537 -41.29 -5.76 20.99
N SER A 538 -41.55 -4.58 21.55
CA SER A 538 -40.67 -3.72 22.34
C SER A 538 -40.09 -4.42 23.59
N ALA A 539 -38.77 -4.27 23.82
CA ALA A 539 -38.22 -4.11 25.16
C ALA A 539 -36.83 -3.46 25.07
N ALA A 540 -36.73 -2.30 25.66
CA ALA A 540 -35.46 -1.63 25.95
C ALA A 540 -34.65 -2.48 26.92
N THR A 541 -33.38 -2.68 26.61
CA THR A 541 -32.40 -3.11 27.60
C THR A 541 -31.11 -2.30 27.44
N GLU A 542 -30.73 -1.72 28.54
CA GLU A 542 -29.63 -0.81 28.74
C GLU A 542 -28.26 -1.38 28.38
N GLY A 543 -27.42 -0.48 27.97
CA GLY A 543 -26.03 -0.44 27.68
C GLY A 543 -25.10 -1.54 28.23
N SER A 544 -24.36 -2.07 27.32
CA SER A 544 -22.98 -2.48 27.57
C SER A 544 -22.08 -1.59 26.72
N ASN A 545 -21.35 -0.70 27.38
CA ASN A 545 -20.25 0.07 26.82
C ASN A 545 -19.17 -0.88 26.26
N ALA A 546 -19.35 -1.36 25.06
CA ALA A 546 -18.22 -1.74 24.22
C ALA A 546 -17.63 -0.42 23.71
N ALA A 547 -16.45 -0.06 24.19
CA ALA A 547 -15.72 1.09 23.69
C ALA A 547 -15.41 0.88 22.20
N SER A 548 -16.37 1.21 21.35
CA SER A 548 -16.10 1.61 19.97
C SER A 548 -15.26 2.87 20.13
N ARG A 549 -13.94 2.74 20.01
CA ARG A 549 -13.08 3.90 19.86
C ARG A 549 -13.56 4.58 18.59
N THR A 550 -14.32 5.65 18.75
CA THR A 550 -14.66 6.58 17.67
C THR A 550 -13.36 6.99 17.01
N ARG A 551 -13.21 6.58 15.76
CA ARG A 551 -12.09 6.93 14.90
C ARG A 551 -12.03 8.45 14.79
N LYS A 552 -10.87 9.07 15.08
CA LYS A 552 -10.67 10.50 14.78
C LYS A 552 -10.72 10.66 13.25
N LYS A 553 -11.80 11.25 12.74
CA LYS A 553 -11.86 11.67 11.33
C LYS A 553 -10.87 12.81 11.13
N SER A 554 -10.33 12.96 9.93
CA SER A 554 -9.48 14.13 9.59
C SER A 554 -10.19 15.46 9.79
N THR A 555 -11.52 15.44 9.87
CA THR A 555 -12.42 16.56 10.15
C THR A 555 -12.79 16.70 11.62
N ASP A 556 -12.26 15.87 12.53
CA ASP A 556 -12.61 15.93 13.96
C ASP A 556 -12.04 17.19 14.68
N SER A 557 -11.13 17.92 14.04
CA SER A 557 -10.70 19.25 14.45
C SER A 557 -11.73 20.34 14.14
N LEU A 558 -12.72 20.05 13.29
CA LEU A 558 -13.74 20.99 12.87
C LEU A 558 -14.98 20.91 13.78
N THR A 559 -15.57 22.08 14.03
CA THR A 559 -16.92 22.17 14.63
C THR A 559 -17.98 21.71 13.61
N ALA A 560 -19.25 21.61 14.03
CA ALA A 560 -20.34 21.36 13.10
C ALA A 560 -20.39 22.37 11.95
N ALA A 561 -20.16 23.66 12.23
CA ALA A 561 -20.11 24.72 11.23
C ALA A 561 -18.86 24.60 10.33
N GLY A 562 -17.69 24.23 10.91
CA GLY A 562 -16.48 23.95 10.14
C GLY A 562 -16.66 22.77 9.19
N TYR A 563 -17.38 21.74 9.61
CA TYR A 563 -17.72 20.60 8.76
C TYR A 563 -18.70 20.98 7.63
N GLU A 564 -19.68 21.83 7.91
CA GLU A 564 -20.59 22.38 6.90
C GLU A 564 -19.80 23.16 5.83
N LEU A 565 -18.90 24.04 6.24
CA LEU A 565 -18.01 24.76 5.32
C LEU A 565 -17.14 23.81 4.51
N PHE A 566 -16.58 22.78 5.15
CA PHE A 566 -15.77 21.75 4.45
C PHE A 566 -16.56 21.08 3.32
N GLU A 567 -17.82 20.68 3.57
CA GLU A 567 -18.66 20.06 2.53
C GLU A 567 -19.03 21.04 1.41
N LEU A 568 -19.24 22.33 1.71
CA LEU A 568 -19.43 23.37 0.69
C LEU A 568 -18.20 23.52 -0.20
N LEU A 569 -17.00 23.63 0.40
CA LEU A 569 -15.74 23.72 -0.35
C LEU A 569 -15.44 22.45 -1.14
N ARG A 570 -15.81 21.29 -0.61
CA ARG A 570 -15.71 20.00 -1.31
C ARG A 570 -16.64 19.94 -2.52
N ALA A 571 -17.86 20.41 -2.38
CA ALA A 571 -18.83 20.50 -3.49
C ALA A 571 -18.34 21.49 -4.57
N LEU A 572 -17.84 22.66 -4.18
CA LEU A 572 -17.25 23.64 -5.10
C LEU A 572 -16.06 23.04 -5.86
N ARG A 573 -15.15 22.34 -5.15
CA ARG A 573 -14.02 21.64 -5.76
C ARG A 573 -14.48 20.63 -6.82
N LEU A 574 -15.54 19.86 -6.56
CA LEU A 574 -16.11 18.89 -7.51
C LEU A 574 -16.67 19.58 -8.76
N VAL A 575 -17.29 20.75 -8.62
CA VAL A 575 -17.78 21.54 -9.76
C VAL A 575 -16.60 21.98 -10.61
N ILE A 576 -15.57 22.58 -10.00
CA ILE A 576 -14.36 23.04 -10.71
C ILE A 576 -13.63 21.85 -11.38
N ALA A 577 -13.54 20.72 -10.70
CA ALA A 577 -12.91 19.52 -11.24
C ALA A 577 -13.61 19.00 -12.51
N ARG A 578 -14.94 19.09 -12.57
CA ARG A 578 -15.72 18.74 -13.76
C ARG A 578 -15.55 19.74 -14.90
N GLU A 579 -15.53 21.04 -14.60
CA GLU A 579 -15.30 22.11 -15.58
C GLU A 579 -13.92 21.97 -16.24
N GLU A 580 -12.89 21.69 -15.46
CA GLU A 580 -11.50 21.57 -15.91
C GLU A 580 -11.13 20.16 -16.43
N GLY A 581 -12.04 19.17 -16.29
CA GLY A 581 -11.78 17.80 -16.69
C GLY A 581 -10.61 17.15 -15.94
N MET A 582 -10.46 17.43 -14.64
CA MET A 582 -9.34 16.93 -13.83
C MET A 582 -9.79 16.35 -12.49
N PRO A 583 -9.00 15.45 -11.88
CA PRO A 583 -9.29 14.91 -10.55
C PRO A 583 -9.40 16.00 -9.48
N PRO A 584 -10.39 15.91 -8.56
CA PRO A 584 -10.62 16.91 -7.53
C PRO A 584 -9.40 17.20 -6.64
N TYR A 585 -8.63 16.17 -6.31
CA TYR A 585 -7.43 16.31 -5.46
C TYR A 585 -6.28 17.08 -6.13
N ILE A 586 -6.28 17.23 -7.47
CA ILE A 586 -5.30 18.05 -8.20
C ILE A 586 -5.59 19.53 -7.95
N ILE A 587 -6.85 19.93 -7.84
CA ILE A 587 -7.24 21.29 -7.50
C ILE A 587 -6.77 21.58 -6.08
N PHE A 588 -7.40 20.97 -5.10
CA PHE A 588 -6.98 20.98 -3.69
C PHE A 588 -7.30 19.63 -3.05
N ASN A 589 -6.38 19.11 -2.23
CA ASN A 589 -6.64 17.91 -1.44
C ASN A 589 -7.49 18.25 -0.20
N ASP A 590 -8.05 17.23 0.47
CA ASP A 590 -8.92 17.42 1.63
C ASP A 590 -8.21 18.17 2.77
N LYS A 591 -6.90 17.93 2.98
CA LYS A 591 -6.11 18.63 3.98
C LYS A 591 -6.03 20.14 3.70
N THR A 592 -5.91 20.52 2.43
CA THR A 592 -5.96 21.93 2.01
C THR A 592 -7.32 22.56 2.30
N LEU A 593 -8.42 21.81 2.04
CA LEU A 593 -9.77 22.30 2.36
C LEU A 593 -9.99 22.43 3.88
N ILE A 594 -9.45 21.50 4.67
CA ILE A 594 -9.49 21.60 6.14
C ILE A 594 -8.73 22.82 6.62
N ASP A 595 -7.52 23.08 6.10
CA ASP A 595 -6.72 24.26 6.44
C ASP A 595 -7.42 25.57 6.01
N MET A 596 -8.21 25.54 4.91
CA MET A 596 -9.09 26.66 4.55
C MET A 596 -10.21 26.87 5.59
N CYS A 597 -10.79 25.80 6.10
CA CYS A 597 -11.79 25.91 7.16
C CYS A 597 -11.18 26.40 8.48
N GLU A 598 -9.93 26.03 8.77
CA GLU A 598 -9.22 26.46 9.98
C GLU A 598 -8.83 27.94 9.92
N LYS A 599 -8.36 28.40 8.76
CA LYS A 599 -7.80 29.75 8.57
C LYS A 599 -8.81 30.80 8.09
N LEU A 600 -9.93 30.34 7.51
CA LEU A 600 -10.98 31.19 6.94
C LEU A 600 -10.40 32.32 6.04
N PRO A 601 -9.65 32.01 4.97
CA PRO A 601 -9.03 33.02 4.15
C PRO A 601 -10.07 33.86 3.40
N VAL A 602 -10.03 35.18 3.60
CA VAL A 602 -11.01 36.14 3.06
C VAL A 602 -10.48 36.93 1.84
N ASP A 603 -9.20 36.85 1.57
CA ASP A 603 -8.53 37.51 0.45
C ASP A 603 -7.40 36.66 -0.12
N SER A 604 -6.73 37.16 -1.16
CA SER A 604 -5.65 36.44 -1.85
C SER A 604 -4.40 36.22 -0.97
N ASP A 605 -4.09 37.17 -0.08
CA ASP A 605 -2.90 37.10 0.76
C ASP A 605 -3.09 36.01 1.86
N THR A 606 -4.26 36.02 2.49
CA THR A 606 -4.62 34.98 3.48
C THR A 606 -4.81 33.62 2.83
N MET A 607 -5.36 33.55 1.60
CA MET A 607 -5.47 32.30 0.84
C MET A 607 -4.09 31.72 0.49
N LEU A 608 -3.07 32.53 0.23
CA LEU A 608 -1.70 32.05 -0.01
C LEU A 608 -1.03 31.46 1.25
N SER A 609 -1.55 31.78 2.45
CA SER A 609 -1.09 31.19 3.70
C SER A 609 -1.61 29.76 3.92
N VAL A 610 -2.60 29.33 3.14
CA VAL A 610 -3.18 27.98 3.22
C VAL A 610 -2.21 26.94 2.65
N SER A 611 -1.98 25.87 3.38
CA SER A 611 -1.07 24.79 2.98
C SER A 611 -1.56 24.09 1.70
N GLY A 612 -0.69 23.98 0.69
CA GLY A 612 -1.05 23.38 -0.60
C GLY A 612 -1.63 24.37 -1.62
N VAL A 613 -1.68 25.66 -1.30
CA VAL A 613 -2.06 26.73 -2.22
C VAL A 613 -0.79 27.43 -2.74
N GLY A 614 -0.35 27.05 -3.93
CA GLY A 614 0.71 27.74 -4.64
C GLY A 614 0.17 28.89 -5.51
N GLN A 615 1.05 29.77 -6.00
CA GLN A 615 0.64 30.97 -6.75
C GLN A 615 -0.26 30.69 -7.95
N ASN A 616 0.05 29.65 -8.74
CA ASN A 616 -0.78 29.30 -9.90
C ASN A 616 -2.19 28.84 -9.52
N LYS A 617 -2.30 28.00 -8.47
CA LYS A 617 -3.60 27.55 -7.98
C LYS A 617 -4.41 28.70 -7.36
N LEU A 618 -3.73 29.62 -6.68
CA LEU A 618 -4.32 30.86 -6.19
C LEU A 618 -4.94 31.67 -7.34
N MET A 619 -4.16 31.91 -8.42
CA MET A 619 -4.62 32.68 -9.58
C MET A 619 -5.80 32.01 -10.31
N LYS A 620 -5.79 30.67 -10.41
CA LYS A 620 -6.84 29.93 -11.13
C LYS A 620 -8.12 29.74 -10.32
N TYR A 621 -7.98 29.41 -9.04
CA TYR A 621 -9.09 28.91 -8.22
C TYR A 621 -9.36 29.74 -6.97
N GLY A 622 -8.37 30.53 -6.50
CA GLY A 622 -8.41 31.19 -5.20
C GLY A 622 -9.66 32.06 -5.02
N SER A 623 -10.02 32.88 -6.02
CA SER A 623 -11.18 33.76 -5.94
C SER A 623 -12.49 33.02 -5.66
N ARG A 624 -12.72 31.87 -6.34
CA ARG A 624 -13.95 31.07 -6.16
C ARG A 624 -14.08 30.49 -4.75
N PHE A 625 -12.96 30.03 -4.18
CA PHE A 625 -12.95 29.50 -2.82
C PHE A 625 -13.08 30.62 -1.78
N THR A 626 -12.38 31.75 -1.98
CA THR A 626 -12.50 32.93 -1.11
C THR A 626 -13.91 33.49 -1.11
N GLU A 627 -14.57 33.56 -2.25
CA GLU A 627 -15.98 34.00 -2.37
C GLU A 627 -16.92 33.09 -1.57
N GLU A 628 -16.78 31.77 -1.67
CA GLU A 628 -17.62 30.82 -0.93
C GLU A 628 -17.37 30.91 0.59
N ILE A 629 -16.10 31.06 1.01
CA ILE A 629 -15.75 31.25 2.42
C ILE A 629 -16.33 32.57 2.95
N ASN A 630 -16.19 33.67 2.20
CA ASN A 630 -16.74 34.98 2.59
C ASN A 630 -18.27 34.94 2.72
N LYS A 631 -18.94 34.25 1.79
CA LYS A 631 -20.38 34.04 1.85
C LYS A 631 -20.75 33.30 3.13
N PHE A 632 -20.09 32.16 3.41
CA PHE A 632 -20.34 31.38 4.62
C PHE A 632 -20.11 32.18 5.90
N VAL A 633 -18.99 32.91 6.00
CA VAL A 633 -18.69 33.78 7.16
C VAL A 633 -19.73 34.88 7.34
N SER A 634 -20.24 35.46 6.24
CA SER A 634 -21.30 36.49 6.29
C SER A 634 -22.65 35.94 6.75
N GLU A 635 -22.99 34.71 6.39
CA GLU A 635 -24.19 33.99 6.81
C GLU A 635 -24.11 33.49 8.27
N HIS A 636 -22.89 33.31 8.80
CA HIS A 636 -22.62 32.82 10.15
C HIS A 636 -21.69 33.76 10.94
N PRO A 637 -22.15 34.96 11.34
CA PRO A 637 -21.31 35.95 12.02
C PRO A 637 -20.74 35.41 13.35
N GLY A 638 -19.40 35.49 13.50
CA GLY A 638 -18.72 35.00 14.71
C GLY A 638 -18.59 33.49 14.78
N VAL A 639 -18.72 32.79 13.66
CA VAL A 639 -18.55 31.34 13.59
C VAL A 639 -17.16 30.87 14.03
N VAL A 640 -17.12 29.85 14.88
CA VAL A 640 -15.91 29.08 15.22
C VAL A 640 -15.94 27.78 14.45
N THR A 641 -15.00 27.61 13.54
CA THR A 641 -14.93 26.46 12.63
C THR A 641 -14.04 25.33 13.14
N THR A 642 -13.19 25.63 14.14
CA THR A 642 -12.28 24.66 14.75
C THR A 642 -12.61 24.44 16.23
N LEU A 643 -12.34 23.23 16.70
CA LEU A 643 -12.36 22.90 18.11
C LEU A 643 -10.98 23.24 18.69
N ASP A 644 -10.95 23.97 19.80
CA ASP A 644 -9.73 24.11 20.62
C ASP A 644 -9.41 22.72 21.21
N ILE A 645 -8.42 22.01 20.63
CA ILE A 645 -7.96 20.69 21.08
C ILE A 645 -6.63 20.81 21.81
#